data_579e6aa285ddcc5a4c22b39e5d7fb8d0
#
_entry.id   579e6aa285ddcc5a4c22b39e5d7fb8d0
#
_cell.length_a   1.000
_cell.length_b   1.000
_cell.length_c   1.000
_cell.angle_alpha   90.00
_cell.angle_beta   90.00
_cell.angle_gamma   90.00
#
_symmetry.space_group_name_H-M   'P 1'
#
loop_
_entity.id
_entity.type
_entity.pdbx_description
1 polymer ?
#
loop_
_entity_poly.entity_id
_entity_poly.type
_entity_poly.pdbx_seq_one_letter_code
_entity_poly.pdbx_strand_id
1 'polypeptide(L)'
;MNIAKTKIGRRAFIKSTVVAGGGMMLGFSWLAACTSSPKEALKMPKEWFEINGYLKIGENGVVTIVSPNPEIGQNVKTAMPMIVADELDVDWKMVVVEQGPLNTAIFTRQLAGGSQAIRQGWQGLRMAGATARKMLRQAAAQTWQVPLDEITTDSGVVFHKKSGKQAGYGELASAAAQIPVPEEVELKEIKDFKIIGTSKKNVDGLKIVTGKPLFGLDYYKPGMLIAMIAHPPAFGLKLKSVNDATAKSMPGIKDVFTIQTYNNENEKQWSDVSAFNDLVVVVGNSTWEVLNAKKALKLEWEPVDGSAPETSEMHTQLMNESGAKPGRVRRKDGNPESAFKNAAKVIEGTYTAPFLAHNTMEPMNFFADVTAEKAELVGPTQTPEFMEKSISARLGLPLEKIDIQMTRMGGGFGRRLYGHFMVEAAVISQKVKAPVKLIYTREDDMTFGIYRPAYHAYFRAALDAQNNLTAFHVRAGGMRDSSLRANRFPAGSVDNYLAEDWTIDSNITIGAFRAPGSNFMAVAEQSFLDEVAEAAGKDPIAFRLELLNRAKQNPVGENNDYDADRYAGVLELVREKSGWGKEASNLHRGVAAYYCHNSYVANVVDMAIENGKPVIHNVYNAVDCGIVVNPDAAINMIEGGVVDGIGHAMYSELTFKNGEPQQKNFDNYRLIRHSEAPKSIEVHFVKNEIDPTGLGEPPFPPVMGALANALYKATGQRHYHQPFIKNI
;
A
#
# COMPACT_ATOMS: atom_id res chain seq x y z
N MET A 1 -8.48 34.59 16.83
CA MET A 1 -7.88 33.33 17.27
C MET A 1 -8.99 32.31 17.48
N ASN A 2 -9.27 31.47 16.53
CA ASN A 2 -10.23 30.38 16.67
C ASN A 2 -9.45 29.14 17.17
N ILE A 3 -9.52 28.87 18.47
CA ILE A 3 -9.03 27.62 19.05
C ILE A 3 -10.03 26.55 18.58
N ALA A 4 -9.59 25.68 17.69
CA ALA A 4 -10.41 24.57 17.20
C ALA A 4 -10.61 23.57 18.37
N LYS A 5 -11.74 23.67 19.06
CA LYS A 5 -12.18 22.65 20.01
C LYS A 5 -12.79 21.49 19.23
N THR A 6 -12.07 20.41 19.11
CA THR A 6 -12.58 19.20 18.43
C THR A 6 -13.40 18.39 19.42
N LYS A 7 -14.71 18.26 19.19
CA LYS A 7 -15.58 17.38 19.98
C LYS A 7 -15.44 15.93 19.52
N ILE A 8 -15.14 15.05 20.45
CA ILE A 8 -15.10 13.62 20.22
C ILE A 8 -16.53 13.09 20.20
N GLY A 9 -16.96 12.49 19.11
CA GLY A 9 -18.25 11.82 19.05
C GLY A 9 -18.27 10.63 20.04
N ARG A 10 -19.22 10.60 20.97
CA ARG A 10 -19.36 9.57 22.01
C ARG A 10 -19.18 8.13 21.50
N ARG A 11 -19.63 7.80 20.28
CA ARG A 11 -19.52 6.45 19.70
C ARG A 11 -18.11 6.03 19.27
N ALA A 12 -17.25 6.97 18.91
CA ALA A 12 -15.88 6.66 18.48
C ALA A 12 -14.94 6.46 19.68
N PHE A 13 -15.26 7.06 20.81
CA PHE A 13 -14.38 7.05 22.00
C PHE A 13 -14.86 6.09 23.12
N ILE A 14 -16.17 5.85 23.26
CA ILE A 14 -16.71 4.91 24.27
C ILE A 14 -16.34 3.46 23.95
N LYS A 15 -15.98 3.13 22.71
CA LYS A 15 -15.43 1.82 22.39
C LYS A 15 -14.08 1.51 23.06
N SER A 16 -13.38 2.51 23.58
CA SER A 16 -12.05 2.34 24.18
C SER A 16 -12.03 2.22 25.70
N THR A 17 -13.18 2.29 26.40
CA THR A 17 -13.20 2.35 27.87
C THR A 17 -13.93 1.21 28.58
N VAL A 18 -14.40 0.18 27.89
CA VAL A 18 -15.10 -0.95 28.54
C VAL A 18 -14.49 -2.26 28.11
N VAL A 19 -13.35 -2.62 28.66
CA VAL A 19 -12.99 -4.02 28.95
C VAL A 19 -12.10 -4.03 30.20
N ALA A 20 -12.69 -3.79 31.36
CA ALA A 20 -12.18 -4.30 32.59
C ALA A 20 -12.79 -5.70 32.77
N GLY A 21 -12.18 -6.70 32.19
CA GLY A 21 -12.63 -8.09 32.27
C GLY A 21 -11.56 -9.00 31.67
N GLY A 22 -10.59 -9.40 32.49
CA GLY A 22 -9.85 -10.65 32.45
C GLY A 22 -9.46 -11.25 31.07
N GLY A 23 -8.77 -10.53 30.23
CA GLY A 23 -8.05 -11.08 29.11
C GLY A 23 -6.57 -11.07 29.41
N MET A 24 -5.99 -12.26 29.64
CA MET A 24 -4.55 -12.42 29.88
C MET A 24 -3.79 -12.02 28.62
N MET A 25 -3.24 -10.78 28.60
CA MET A 25 -2.25 -10.38 27.60
C MET A 25 -1.02 -11.28 27.81
N LEU A 26 -0.88 -12.32 27.00
CA LEU A 26 0.39 -13.01 26.84
C LEU A 26 1.33 -12.06 26.07
N GLY A 27 1.93 -11.15 26.82
CA GLY A 27 3.01 -10.34 26.33
C GLY A 27 4.19 -11.24 25.99
N PHE A 28 4.38 -11.52 24.70
CA PHE A 28 5.64 -12.10 24.24
C PHE A 28 6.73 -11.06 24.39
N SER A 29 7.44 -11.11 25.54
CA SER A 29 8.64 -10.34 25.73
C SER A 29 9.79 -10.97 24.92
N TRP A 30 9.87 -10.64 23.65
CA TRP A 30 11.04 -10.85 22.80
C TRP A 30 12.14 -9.80 23.04
N LEU A 31 12.15 -9.18 24.20
CA LEU A 31 13.07 -8.11 24.59
C LEU A 31 14.22 -8.62 25.47
N ALA A 32 14.78 -9.75 25.17
CA ALA A 32 16.04 -10.13 25.80
C ALA A 32 17.19 -10.12 24.78
N ALA A 33 18.06 -9.15 25.01
CA ALA A 33 19.45 -9.07 24.56
C ALA A 33 19.75 -8.83 23.08
N CYS A 34 20.27 -7.67 22.78
CA CYS A 34 21.65 -7.39 22.36
C CYS A 34 21.76 -5.94 21.95
N THR A 35 22.22 -5.10 22.83
CA THR A 35 22.73 -3.76 22.50
C THR A 35 24.20 -3.87 22.20
N SER A 36 24.61 -3.47 21.00
CA SER A 36 25.98 -3.14 20.71
C SER A 36 26.02 -1.76 20.07
N SER A 37 26.01 -0.75 20.89
CA SER A 37 26.52 0.62 20.69
C SER A 37 26.27 1.43 21.96
N PRO A 38 27.16 2.30 22.41
CA PRO A 38 27.03 3.01 23.65
C PRO A 38 26.13 4.25 23.51
N LYS A 39 24.86 4.06 23.34
CA LYS A 39 23.79 4.95 23.76
C LYS A 39 23.05 4.19 24.84
N GLU A 40 22.90 4.78 26.00
CA GLU A 40 22.19 4.16 27.12
C GLU A 40 20.92 3.45 26.63
N ALA A 41 20.90 2.13 26.78
CA ALA A 41 19.71 1.36 26.47
C ALA A 41 18.61 1.83 27.42
N LEU A 42 17.45 2.19 26.86
CA LEU A 42 16.28 2.55 27.67
C LEU A 42 16.03 1.46 28.69
N LYS A 43 16.09 1.80 29.97
CA LYS A 43 15.77 0.87 31.03
C LYS A 43 14.25 0.68 31.05
N MET A 44 13.81 -0.54 30.75
CA MET A 44 12.37 -0.83 30.76
C MET A 44 11.82 -0.72 32.19
N PRO A 45 10.63 -0.10 32.37
CA PRO A 45 10.00 0.04 33.67
C PRO A 45 9.58 -1.31 34.24
N LYS A 46 9.45 -1.39 35.55
CA LYS A 46 8.89 -2.55 36.24
C LYS A 46 7.37 -2.51 36.25
N GLU A 47 6.80 -1.32 36.33
CA GLU A 47 5.36 -1.09 36.38
C GLU A 47 4.92 -0.18 35.22
N TRP A 48 3.76 -0.49 34.65
CA TRP A 48 3.15 0.23 33.52
C TRP A 48 1.74 0.66 33.87
N PHE A 49 1.38 1.88 33.47
CA PHE A 49 0.04 2.43 33.63
C PHE A 49 -0.58 2.67 32.26
N GLU A 50 -1.70 2.01 31.98
CA GLU A 50 -2.46 2.23 30.74
C GLU A 50 -3.19 3.57 30.84
N ILE A 51 -2.93 4.46 29.90
CA ILE A 51 -3.56 5.77 29.84
C ILE A 51 -4.75 5.74 28.87
N ASN A 52 -4.59 5.07 27.71
CA ASN A 52 -5.66 4.80 26.78
C ASN A 52 -5.25 3.61 25.88
N GLY A 53 -6.12 3.21 24.95
CA GLY A 53 -5.87 2.06 24.06
C GLY A 53 -4.65 2.18 23.13
N TYR A 54 -4.04 3.38 23.02
CA TYR A 54 -2.87 3.61 22.17
C TYR A 54 -1.55 3.69 22.93
N LEU A 55 -1.58 3.96 24.23
CA LEU A 55 -0.34 4.17 24.97
C LEU A 55 -0.42 3.79 26.46
N LYS A 56 0.72 3.37 26.97
CA LYS A 56 0.99 3.15 28.40
C LYS A 56 2.28 3.85 28.81
N ILE A 57 2.36 4.29 30.06
CA ILE A 57 3.49 5.01 30.61
C ILE A 57 4.06 4.22 31.80
N GLY A 58 5.35 3.98 31.80
CA GLY A 58 6.05 3.32 32.90
C GLY A 58 6.40 4.30 34.04
N GLU A 59 6.62 3.75 35.25
CA GLU A 59 7.00 4.53 36.42
C GLU A 59 8.25 5.39 36.22
N ASN A 60 9.09 5.01 35.26
CA ASN A 60 10.33 5.72 34.91
C ASN A 60 10.18 6.70 33.73
N GLY A 61 8.94 6.96 33.27
CA GLY A 61 8.66 7.89 32.18
C GLY A 61 8.84 7.34 30.77
N VAL A 62 9.21 6.06 30.60
CA VAL A 62 9.18 5.41 29.29
C VAL A 62 7.73 5.29 28.81
N VAL A 63 7.48 5.65 27.56
CA VAL A 63 6.16 5.59 26.93
C VAL A 63 6.15 4.52 25.86
N THR A 64 5.28 3.52 26.00
CA THR A 64 5.00 2.61 24.89
C THR A 64 3.81 3.14 24.10
N ILE A 65 4.01 3.26 22.78
CA ILE A 65 2.96 3.65 21.82
C ILE A 65 2.67 2.49 20.88
N VAL A 66 1.41 2.13 20.76
CA VAL A 66 0.95 1.08 19.85
C VAL A 66 0.77 1.65 18.46
N SER A 67 1.43 1.05 17.48
CA SER A 67 1.16 1.29 16.05
C SER A 67 0.07 0.32 15.59
N PRO A 68 -1.13 0.79 15.24
CA PRO A 68 -2.26 -0.12 15.03
C PRO A 68 -2.26 -0.77 13.65
N ASN A 69 -1.69 -0.14 12.62
CA ASN A 69 -1.80 -0.59 11.25
C ASN A 69 -0.67 -1.54 10.84
N PRO A 70 -0.94 -2.46 9.87
CA PRO A 70 0.08 -3.37 9.37
C PRO A 70 1.28 -2.64 8.75
N GLU A 71 2.50 -3.15 8.97
CA GLU A 71 3.76 -2.61 8.46
C GLU A 71 4.30 -3.47 7.31
N ILE A 72 4.26 -2.94 6.08
CA ILE A 72 4.70 -3.62 4.84
C ILE A 72 6.01 -3.07 4.27
N GLY A 73 6.72 -2.23 5.04
CA GLY A 73 7.91 -1.49 4.61
C GLY A 73 7.65 0.00 4.34
N GLN A 74 6.41 0.48 4.52
CA GLN A 74 6.02 1.88 4.32
C GLN A 74 6.31 2.80 5.52
N ASN A 75 6.92 2.28 6.59
CA ASN A 75 7.33 3.02 7.79
C ASN A 75 6.20 3.59 8.66
N VAL A 76 4.95 3.11 8.53
CA VAL A 76 3.84 3.57 9.38
C VAL A 76 4.04 3.21 10.83
N LYS A 77 4.72 2.08 11.12
CA LYS A 77 5.08 1.69 12.50
C LYS A 77 5.98 2.71 13.20
N THR A 78 6.68 3.57 12.45
CA THR A 78 7.40 4.72 13.00
C THR A 78 6.56 6.00 12.95
N ALA A 79 5.93 6.28 11.81
CA ALA A 79 5.26 7.56 11.58
C ALA A 79 3.98 7.74 12.42
N MET A 80 3.16 6.69 12.62
CA MET A 80 1.95 6.79 13.43
C MET A 80 2.26 7.10 14.90
N PRO A 81 3.21 6.43 15.57
CA PRO A 81 3.63 6.80 16.91
C PRO A 81 4.25 8.19 17.03
N MET A 82 4.89 8.73 15.98
CA MET A 82 5.37 10.12 15.99
C MET A 82 4.24 11.12 16.18
N ILE A 83 3.07 10.87 15.58
CA ILE A 83 1.89 11.72 15.69
C ILE A 83 1.37 11.71 17.15
N VAL A 84 1.28 10.55 17.75
CA VAL A 84 0.86 10.39 19.16
C VAL A 84 1.87 11.05 20.11
N ALA A 85 3.17 10.81 19.87
CA ALA A 85 4.25 11.32 20.71
C ALA A 85 4.34 12.84 20.66
N ASP A 86 4.10 13.45 19.50
CA ASP A 86 4.10 14.91 19.36
C ASP A 86 2.97 15.54 20.20
N GLU A 87 1.75 15.06 20.05
CA GLU A 87 0.59 15.55 20.82
C GLU A 87 0.69 15.25 22.31
N LEU A 88 1.31 14.13 22.68
CA LEU A 88 1.62 13.79 24.06
C LEU A 88 2.70 14.71 24.65
N ASP A 89 3.52 15.33 23.80
CA ASP A 89 4.64 16.19 24.21
C ASP A 89 5.74 15.43 24.98
N VAL A 90 6.09 14.24 24.50
CA VAL A 90 7.12 13.37 25.08
C VAL A 90 8.42 13.45 24.25
N ASP A 91 9.59 13.31 24.88
CA ASP A 91 10.84 13.13 24.13
C ASP A 91 10.81 11.80 23.38
N TRP A 92 11.01 11.82 22.05
CA TRP A 92 11.06 10.63 21.20
C TRP A 92 12.02 9.55 21.69
N LYS A 93 13.07 9.92 22.40
CA LYS A 93 14.03 8.97 22.98
C LYS A 93 13.43 8.11 24.09
N MET A 94 12.35 8.56 24.70
CA MET A 94 11.61 7.82 25.74
C MET A 94 10.48 6.95 25.17
N VAL A 95 10.33 6.92 23.83
CA VAL A 95 9.26 6.18 23.16
C VAL A 95 9.71 4.79 22.73
N VAL A 96 8.95 3.78 23.12
CA VAL A 96 9.00 2.40 22.63
C VAL A 96 7.78 2.15 21.76
N VAL A 97 7.96 1.52 20.60
CA VAL A 97 6.85 1.24 19.68
C VAL A 97 6.56 -0.24 19.62
N GLU A 98 5.28 -0.59 19.85
CA GLU A 98 4.76 -1.95 19.71
C GLU A 98 3.83 -2.04 18.48
N GLN A 99 3.79 -3.19 17.79
CA GLN A 99 2.77 -3.48 16.79
C GLN A 99 1.49 -3.92 17.50
N GLY A 100 0.37 -3.27 17.23
CA GLY A 100 -0.92 -3.69 17.76
C GLY A 100 -1.41 -4.99 17.10
N PRO A 101 -2.06 -5.88 17.87
CA PRO A 101 -2.86 -6.96 17.29
C PRO A 101 -4.11 -6.40 16.61
N LEU A 102 -4.86 -7.24 15.91
CA LEU A 102 -6.19 -6.85 15.46
C LEU A 102 -7.09 -6.57 16.68
N ASN A 103 -7.61 -5.36 16.75
CA ASN A 103 -8.56 -4.97 17.79
C ASN A 103 -9.49 -3.87 17.28
N THR A 104 -10.57 -4.27 16.64
CA THR A 104 -11.58 -3.36 16.05
C THR A 104 -12.43 -2.61 17.09
N ALA A 105 -12.34 -2.99 18.37
CA ALA A 105 -12.96 -2.24 19.46
C ALA A 105 -12.20 -0.96 19.83
N ILE A 106 -10.87 -0.98 19.67
CA ILE A 106 -9.97 0.14 20.01
C ILE A 106 -9.55 0.89 18.75
N PHE A 107 -9.06 0.17 17.73
CA PHE A 107 -8.46 0.77 16.55
C PHE A 107 -9.45 0.84 15.39
N THR A 108 -9.47 1.96 14.72
CA THR A 108 -10.32 2.15 13.55
C THR A 108 -9.50 1.82 12.30
N ARG A 109 -10.01 0.87 11.49
CA ARG A 109 -9.48 0.55 10.16
C ARG A 109 -8.00 0.12 10.16
N GLN A 110 -7.74 -1.04 10.72
CA GLN A 110 -6.42 -1.66 10.69
C GLN A 110 -6.12 -2.27 9.31
N LEU A 111 -5.71 -1.41 8.38
CA LEU A 111 -5.49 -1.72 6.96
C LEU A 111 -4.19 -1.09 6.45
N ALA A 112 -3.40 -1.82 5.68
CA ALA A 112 -2.32 -1.30 4.85
C ALA A 112 -2.70 -1.37 3.37
N GLY A 113 -3.29 -0.30 2.84
CA GLY A 113 -3.74 -0.18 1.45
C GLY A 113 -4.34 1.18 1.15
N GLY A 114 -4.39 1.56 -0.14
CA GLY A 114 -4.94 2.83 -0.59
C GLY A 114 -4.25 4.07 0.00
N SER A 115 -3.02 3.94 0.49
CA SER A 115 -2.24 4.99 1.14
C SER A 115 -3.01 5.69 2.28
N GLN A 116 -3.80 4.93 3.06
CA GLN A 116 -4.80 5.47 3.98
C GLN A 116 -4.34 5.55 5.44
N ALA A 117 -3.30 4.81 5.84
CA ALA A 117 -2.96 4.65 7.25
C ALA A 117 -2.74 5.99 7.98
N ILE A 118 -1.86 6.85 7.49
CA ILE A 118 -1.64 8.18 8.07
C ILE A 118 -2.85 9.08 7.84
N ARG A 119 -3.35 9.18 6.61
CA ARG A 119 -4.47 10.06 6.24
C ARG A 119 -5.71 9.85 7.09
N GLN A 120 -6.13 8.62 7.29
CA GLN A 120 -7.32 8.30 8.09
C GLN A 120 -7.03 8.22 9.58
N GLY A 121 -5.80 7.88 9.96
CA GLY A 121 -5.37 7.84 11.36
C GLY A 121 -5.04 9.21 11.96
N TRP A 122 -4.81 10.25 11.13
CA TRP A 122 -4.28 11.54 11.54
C TRP A 122 -4.96 12.15 12.76
N GLN A 123 -6.27 12.36 12.69
CA GLN A 123 -7.03 12.96 13.79
C GLN A 123 -7.09 12.05 15.03
N GLY A 124 -7.34 10.75 14.83
CA GLY A 124 -7.44 9.79 15.94
C GLY A 124 -6.13 9.66 16.72
N LEU A 125 -5.00 9.61 16.01
CA LEU A 125 -3.66 9.53 16.63
C LEU A 125 -3.30 10.81 17.38
N ARG A 126 -3.60 11.98 16.82
CA ARG A 126 -3.43 13.26 17.50
C ARG A 126 -4.28 13.33 18.77
N MET A 127 -5.54 12.94 18.66
CA MET A 127 -6.46 12.90 19.82
C MET A 127 -5.97 11.95 20.91
N ALA A 128 -5.41 10.78 20.57
CA ALA A 128 -4.88 9.83 21.55
C ALA A 128 -3.72 10.46 22.36
N GLY A 129 -2.79 11.14 21.70
CA GLY A 129 -1.70 11.85 22.36
C GLY A 129 -2.17 13.03 23.21
N ALA A 130 -3.03 13.88 22.66
CA ALA A 130 -3.58 15.06 23.33
C ALA A 130 -4.42 14.69 24.56
N THR A 131 -5.21 13.61 24.47
CA THR A 131 -5.98 13.06 25.60
C THR A 131 -5.06 12.65 26.74
N ALA A 132 -4.02 11.89 26.45
CA ALA A 132 -3.06 11.46 27.47
C ALA A 132 -2.33 12.66 28.09
N ARG A 133 -1.91 13.65 27.28
CA ARG A 133 -1.34 14.90 27.78
C ARG A 133 -2.28 15.63 28.73
N LYS A 134 -3.58 15.73 28.40
CA LYS A 134 -4.58 16.37 29.25
C LYS A 134 -4.78 15.60 30.56
N MET A 135 -4.83 14.27 30.53
CA MET A 135 -4.94 13.44 31.75
C MET A 135 -3.73 13.64 32.69
N LEU A 136 -2.52 13.70 32.16
CA LEU A 136 -1.30 13.99 32.93
C LEU A 136 -1.32 15.40 33.52
N ARG A 137 -1.76 16.41 32.77
CA ARG A 137 -1.95 17.78 33.30
C ARG A 137 -3.00 17.82 34.39
N GLN A 138 -4.12 17.10 34.26
CA GLN A 138 -5.16 17.00 35.26
C GLN A 138 -4.66 16.30 36.54
N ALA A 139 -3.89 15.22 36.40
CA ALA A 139 -3.24 14.54 37.54
C ALA A 139 -2.33 15.49 38.33
N ALA A 140 -1.50 16.26 37.64
CA ALA A 140 -0.64 17.28 38.26
C ALA A 140 -1.45 18.40 38.92
N ALA A 141 -2.50 18.92 38.28
CA ALA A 141 -3.35 19.96 38.82
C ALA A 141 -4.04 19.50 40.13
N GLN A 142 -4.55 18.27 40.16
CA GLN A 142 -5.15 17.68 41.36
C GLN A 142 -4.12 17.44 42.47
N THR A 143 -2.97 16.87 42.15
CA THR A 143 -1.88 16.58 43.09
C THR A 143 -1.30 17.86 43.68
N TRP A 144 -1.17 18.91 42.92
CA TRP A 144 -0.58 20.19 43.38
C TRP A 144 -1.60 21.19 43.85
N GLN A 145 -2.90 20.92 43.69
CA GLN A 145 -4.02 21.80 44.05
C GLN A 145 -3.91 23.18 43.36
N VAL A 146 -3.69 23.16 42.03
CA VAL A 146 -3.52 24.37 41.20
C VAL A 146 -4.45 24.31 40.00
N PRO A 147 -4.79 25.46 39.39
CA PRO A 147 -5.62 25.48 38.18
C PRO A 147 -4.98 24.76 36.99
N LEU A 148 -5.80 24.03 36.20
CA LEU A 148 -5.34 23.25 35.04
C LEU A 148 -4.73 24.11 33.93
N ASP A 149 -5.25 25.30 33.73
CA ASP A 149 -4.79 26.26 32.74
C ASP A 149 -3.37 26.82 33.00
N GLU A 150 -2.88 26.70 34.26
CA GLU A 150 -1.52 27.07 34.67
C GLU A 150 -0.51 25.92 34.46
N ILE A 151 -0.98 24.72 34.12
CA ILE A 151 -0.15 23.53 33.90
C ILE A 151 0.27 23.45 32.43
N THR A 152 1.55 23.32 32.17
CA THR A 152 2.16 23.12 30.85
C THR A 152 2.97 21.84 30.81
N THR A 153 3.29 21.36 29.61
CA THR A 153 4.11 20.16 29.38
C THR A 153 5.28 20.50 28.45
N ASP A 154 6.37 19.81 28.61
CA ASP A 154 7.50 19.80 27.68
C ASP A 154 8.32 18.52 27.88
N SER A 155 8.58 17.79 26.76
CA SER A 155 9.55 16.70 26.70
C SER A 155 9.35 15.61 27.78
N GLY A 156 8.08 15.29 28.12
CA GLY A 156 7.72 14.25 29.11
C GLY A 156 7.71 14.74 30.56
N VAL A 157 7.72 16.06 30.77
CA VAL A 157 7.63 16.69 32.07
C VAL A 157 6.44 17.64 32.13
N VAL A 158 5.75 17.65 33.25
CA VAL A 158 4.66 18.58 33.56
C VAL A 158 5.19 19.69 34.47
N PHE A 159 4.79 20.93 34.19
CA PHE A 159 5.28 22.13 34.88
C PHE A 159 4.11 22.98 35.39
N HIS A 160 4.28 23.55 36.59
CA HIS A 160 3.52 24.69 37.11
C HIS A 160 4.47 25.84 37.39
N LYS A 161 4.66 26.74 36.44
CA LYS A 161 5.68 27.81 36.49
C LYS A 161 5.53 28.74 37.68
N LYS A 162 4.29 29.06 38.13
CA LYS A 162 4.05 29.98 39.22
C LYS A 162 4.57 29.48 40.58
N SER A 163 4.49 28.17 40.83
CA SER A 163 5.01 27.57 42.06
C SER A 163 6.36 26.91 41.94
N GLY A 164 6.92 26.84 40.72
CA GLY A 164 8.16 26.10 40.41
C GLY A 164 8.05 24.59 40.53
N LYS A 165 6.84 24.02 40.69
CA LYS A 165 6.63 22.57 40.72
C LYS A 165 6.77 21.95 39.37
N GLN A 166 7.39 20.78 39.30
CA GLN A 166 7.48 19.94 38.10
C GLN A 166 7.46 18.46 38.48
N ALA A 167 7.02 17.58 37.54
CA ALA A 167 7.05 16.13 37.71
C ALA A 167 7.20 15.47 36.33
N GLY A 168 7.96 14.39 36.26
CA GLY A 168 8.03 13.54 35.08
C GLY A 168 6.71 12.78 34.84
N TYR A 169 6.46 12.38 33.59
CA TYR A 169 5.25 11.62 33.25
C TYR A 169 5.13 10.31 34.06
N GLY A 170 6.26 9.64 34.34
CA GLY A 170 6.27 8.42 35.14
C GLY A 170 5.74 8.62 36.59
N GLU A 171 6.07 9.77 37.19
CA GLU A 171 5.61 10.11 38.53
C GLU A 171 4.09 10.37 38.61
N LEU A 172 3.51 10.82 37.49
CA LEU A 172 2.09 11.14 37.38
C LEU A 172 1.25 10.03 36.74
N ALA A 173 1.89 9.00 36.17
CA ALA A 173 1.23 7.99 35.34
C ALA A 173 0.13 7.23 36.09
N SER A 174 0.39 6.81 37.34
CA SER A 174 -0.59 6.12 38.18
C SER A 174 -1.82 6.98 38.45
N ALA A 175 -1.64 8.25 38.80
CA ALA A 175 -2.74 9.18 39.03
C ALA A 175 -3.48 9.52 37.73
N ALA A 176 -2.76 9.69 36.63
CA ALA A 176 -3.35 9.97 35.32
C ALA A 176 -4.23 8.83 34.83
N ALA A 177 -3.83 7.57 35.04
CA ALA A 177 -4.60 6.39 34.67
C ALA A 177 -5.96 6.27 35.39
N GLN A 178 -6.15 6.97 36.52
CA GLN A 178 -7.42 7.02 37.25
C GLN A 178 -8.35 8.15 36.78
N ILE A 179 -7.86 9.05 35.92
CA ILE A 179 -8.67 10.17 35.44
C ILE A 179 -9.59 9.69 34.32
N PRO A 180 -10.88 10.00 34.37
CA PRO A 180 -11.79 9.71 33.28
C PRO A 180 -11.30 10.36 31.99
N VAL A 181 -11.41 9.63 30.87
CA VAL A 181 -11.02 10.13 29.56
C VAL A 181 -11.79 11.41 29.23
N PRO A 182 -11.12 12.53 28.94
CA PRO A 182 -11.78 13.80 28.68
C PRO A 182 -12.58 13.78 27.39
N GLU A 183 -13.77 14.40 27.40
CA GLU A 183 -14.65 14.49 26.21
C GLU A 183 -14.11 15.47 25.16
N GLU A 184 -13.35 16.47 25.57
CA GLU A 184 -12.76 17.47 24.67
C GLU A 184 -11.26 17.64 24.96
N VAL A 185 -10.46 17.73 23.88
CA VAL A 185 -9.02 18.00 23.95
C VAL A 185 -8.61 19.07 22.97
N GLU A 186 -7.57 19.81 23.33
CA GLU A 186 -6.93 20.77 22.45
C GLU A 186 -5.76 20.10 21.75
N LEU A 187 -5.77 20.16 20.40
CA LEU A 187 -4.66 19.72 19.59
C LEU A 187 -3.65 20.84 19.44
N LYS A 188 -2.37 20.51 19.30
CA LYS A 188 -1.31 21.45 18.96
C LYS A 188 -1.60 22.13 17.62
N GLU A 189 -1.19 23.38 17.47
CA GLU A 189 -1.08 24.01 16.16
C GLU A 189 0.16 23.47 15.41
N ILE A 190 0.16 23.54 14.08
CA ILE A 190 1.27 23.03 13.25
C ILE A 190 2.61 23.63 13.64
N LYS A 191 2.63 24.93 13.98
CA LYS A 191 3.84 25.64 14.44
C LYS A 191 4.42 25.09 15.74
N ASP A 192 3.63 24.34 16.53
CA ASP A 192 4.02 23.79 17.84
C ASP A 192 4.50 22.34 17.75
N PHE A 193 4.54 21.76 16.53
CA PHE A 193 5.07 20.41 16.32
C PHE A 193 6.58 20.37 16.58
N LYS A 194 7.00 19.33 17.32
CA LYS A 194 8.40 19.09 17.68
C LYS A 194 8.96 17.80 17.11
N ILE A 195 8.09 16.83 16.84
CA ILE A 195 8.42 15.49 16.35
C ILE A 195 7.93 15.33 14.91
N ILE A 196 6.70 15.70 14.62
CA ILE A 196 6.14 15.74 13.27
C ILE A 196 6.99 16.70 12.41
N GLY A 197 7.32 16.28 11.19
CA GLY A 197 8.18 17.04 10.29
C GLY A 197 9.69 16.88 10.54
N THR A 198 10.08 16.07 11.54
CA THR A 198 11.50 15.77 11.80
C THR A 198 11.83 14.32 11.43
N SER A 199 13.04 14.09 10.90
CA SER A 199 13.49 12.77 10.47
C SER A 199 13.71 11.84 11.66
N LYS A 200 13.02 10.71 11.68
CA LYS A 200 13.19 9.63 12.65
C LYS A 200 13.52 8.32 11.93
N LYS A 201 14.55 7.63 12.39
CA LYS A 201 14.92 6.32 11.85
C LYS A 201 13.82 5.30 12.12
N ASN A 202 13.66 4.35 11.19
CA ASN A 202 12.73 3.23 11.35
C ASN A 202 12.98 2.50 12.68
N VAL A 203 11.94 2.35 13.49
CA VAL A 203 12.01 1.75 14.84
C VAL A 203 12.49 0.29 14.84
N ASP A 204 12.31 -0.42 13.73
CA ASP A 204 12.81 -1.78 13.53
C ASP A 204 14.10 -1.84 12.69
N GLY A 205 14.62 -0.68 12.22
CA GLY A 205 15.73 -0.63 11.25
C GLY A 205 16.96 -1.44 11.67
N LEU A 206 17.41 -1.29 12.92
CA LEU A 206 18.53 -2.06 13.43
C LEU A 206 18.21 -3.56 13.49
N LYS A 207 17.00 -3.93 13.90
CA LYS A 207 16.58 -5.34 13.96
C LYS A 207 16.58 -5.97 12.57
N ILE A 208 16.10 -5.24 11.54
CA ILE A 208 16.08 -5.70 10.15
C ILE A 208 17.50 -5.98 9.65
N VAL A 209 18.40 -5.01 9.75
CA VAL A 209 19.77 -5.14 9.20
C VAL A 209 20.65 -6.10 9.99
N THR A 210 20.26 -6.49 11.20
CA THR A 210 20.94 -7.50 12.03
C THR A 210 20.26 -8.86 12.01
N GLY A 211 19.25 -9.06 11.15
CA GLY A 211 18.58 -10.35 10.96
C GLY A 211 17.79 -10.82 12.19
N LYS A 212 17.21 -9.91 12.97
CA LYS A 212 16.32 -10.31 14.07
C LYS A 212 14.98 -10.80 13.52
N PRO A 213 14.36 -11.81 14.14
CA PRO A 213 13.09 -12.35 13.69
C PRO A 213 11.96 -11.29 13.81
N LEU A 214 11.37 -10.91 12.69
CA LEU A 214 10.32 -9.89 12.61
C LEU A 214 9.19 -10.27 11.63
N PHE A 215 9.49 -11.13 10.67
CA PHE A 215 8.62 -11.49 9.56
C PHE A 215 7.82 -12.76 9.85
N GLY A 216 6.77 -13.01 9.08
CA GLY A 216 5.97 -14.23 9.26
C GLY A 216 6.77 -15.52 9.07
N LEU A 217 7.71 -15.52 8.12
CA LEU A 217 8.61 -16.66 7.93
C LEU A 217 9.50 -16.94 9.15
N ASP A 218 9.83 -15.92 9.94
CA ASP A 218 10.65 -16.05 11.15
C ASP A 218 9.85 -16.61 12.34
N TYR A 219 8.51 -16.52 12.30
CA TYR A 219 7.69 -16.92 13.44
C TYR A 219 7.84 -18.41 13.73
N TYR A 220 8.05 -18.76 14.99
CA TYR A 220 8.22 -20.12 15.45
C TYR A 220 7.46 -20.36 16.77
N LYS A 221 6.75 -21.48 16.84
CA LYS A 221 6.14 -21.99 18.06
C LYS A 221 6.56 -23.45 18.26
N PRO A 222 7.03 -23.87 19.47
CA PRO A 222 7.39 -25.26 19.72
C PRO A 222 6.27 -26.22 19.36
N GLY A 223 6.61 -27.29 18.65
CA GLY A 223 5.64 -28.32 18.22
C GLY A 223 4.84 -27.98 16.97
N MET A 224 5.02 -26.79 16.35
CA MET A 224 4.33 -26.47 15.10
C MET A 224 4.80 -27.38 13.96
N LEU A 225 3.86 -27.68 13.08
CA LEU A 225 4.09 -28.39 11.82
C LEU A 225 4.25 -27.36 10.69
N ILE A 226 4.92 -27.79 9.63
CA ILE A 226 5.00 -27.02 8.37
C ILE A 226 3.98 -27.61 7.40
N ALA A 227 3.25 -26.75 6.69
CA ALA A 227 2.36 -27.11 5.62
C ALA A 227 2.73 -26.44 4.30
N MET A 228 2.56 -27.15 3.20
CA MET A 228 2.59 -26.61 1.84
C MET A 228 1.40 -27.11 1.05
N ILE A 229 0.96 -26.33 0.07
CA ILE A 229 -0.19 -26.60 -0.78
C ILE A 229 0.29 -26.90 -2.21
N ALA A 230 -0.32 -27.92 -2.83
CA ALA A 230 -0.28 -28.09 -4.27
C ALA A 230 -1.63 -27.64 -4.85
N HIS A 231 -1.59 -26.74 -5.81
CA HIS A 231 -2.74 -26.17 -6.51
C HIS A 231 -2.71 -26.54 -8.00
N PRO A 232 -3.80 -26.35 -8.76
CA PRO A 232 -3.79 -26.55 -10.21
C PRO A 232 -2.68 -25.75 -10.89
N PRO A 233 -2.00 -26.30 -11.90
CA PRO A 233 -0.93 -25.60 -12.61
C PRO A 233 -1.44 -24.49 -13.53
N ALA A 234 -2.73 -24.47 -13.83
CA ALA A 234 -3.36 -23.52 -14.73
C ALA A 234 -4.75 -23.11 -14.23
N PHE A 235 -5.14 -21.88 -14.54
CA PHE A 235 -6.49 -21.40 -14.28
C PHE A 235 -7.51 -22.14 -15.15
N GLY A 236 -8.69 -22.38 -14.60
CA GLY A 236 -9.74 -23.18 -15.24
C GLY A 236 -9.58 -24.68 -15.05
N LEU A 237 -8.65 -25.15 -14.21
CA LEU A 237 -8.51 -26.53 -13.79
C LEU A 237 -9.00 -26.76 -12.36
N LYS A 238 -9.51 -27.98 -12.09
CA LYS A 238 -9.85 -28.49 -10.77
C LYS A 238 -9.17 -29.84 -10.52
N LEU A 239 -9.06 -30.23 -9.24
CA LEU A 239 -8.48 -31.52 -8.87
C LEU A 239 -9.37 -32.66 -9.33
N LYS A 240 -8.80 -33.65 -10.04
CA LYS A 240 -9.45 -34.90 -10.46
C LYS A 240 -9.09 -36.06 -9.55
N SER A 241 -7.79 -36.28 -9.31
CA SER A 241 -7.32 -37.35 -8.45
C SER A 241 -5.98 -37.06 -7.79
N VAL A 242 -5.74 -37.72 -6.65
CA VAL A 242 -4.50 -37.63 -5.88
C VAL A 242 -3.94 -39.02 -5.66
N ASN A 243 -2.67 -39.23 -6.02
CA ASN A 243 -1.90 -40.38 -5.56
C ASN A 243 -0.79 -39.86 -4.63
N ASP A 244 -1.00 -40.02 -3.34
CA ASP A 244 -0.17 -39.50 -2.25
C ASP A 244 0.69 -40.55 -1.55
N ALA A 245 0.61 -41.81 -1.98
CA ALA A 245 1.25 -42.96 -1.30
C ALA A 245 2.77 -42.76 -1.11
N THR A 246 3.48 -42.27 -2.14
CA THR A 246 4.89 -41.98 -2.05
C THR A 246 5.17 -40.82 -1.08
N ALA A 247 4.42 -39.73 -1.17
CA ALA A 247 4.59 -38.56 -0.32
C ALA A 247 4.35 -38.89 1.15
N LYS A 248 3.27 -39.65 1.46
CA LYS A 248 2.95 -40.08 2.84
C LYS A 248 4.01 -40.97 3.47
N SER A 249 4.72 -41.77 2.69
CA SER A 249 5.76 -42.69 3.20
C SER A 249 7.12 -41.99 3.44
N MET A 250 7.27 -40.71 3.04
CA MET A 250 8.54 -40.00 3.20
C MET A 250 8.83 -39.62 4.66
N PRO A 251 10.09 -39.64 5.09
CA PRO A 251 10.48 -39.25 6.44
C PRO A 251 9.96 -37.85 6.81
N GLY A 252 9.49 -37.68 8.04
CA GLY A 252 9.07 -36.41 8.59
C GLY A 252 7.66 -35.97 8.17
N ILE A 253 7.02 -36.64 7.21
CA ILE A 253 5.65 -36.32 6.78
C ILE A 253 4.64 -36.86 7.80
N LYS A 254 3.69 -36.04 8.16
CA LYS A 254 2.61 -36.37 9.10
C LYS A 254 1.35 -36.80 8.39
N ASP A 255 0.98 -36.07 7.33
CA ASP A 255 -0.20 -36.40 6.52
C ASP A 255 -0.17 -35.71 5.15
N VAL A 256 -0.98 -36.24 4.24
CA VAL A 256 -1.35 -35.64 2.96
C VAL A 256 -2.85 -35.75 2.80
N PHE A 257 -3.53 -34.66 2.51
CA PHE A 257 -4.99 -34.63 2.40
C PHE A 257 -5.45 -33.48 1.50
N THR A 258 -6.72 -33.49 1.12
CA THR A 258 -7.37 -32.39 0.42
C THR A 258 -8.15 -31.52 1.40
N ILE A 259 -8.20 -30.22 1.08
CA ILE A 259 -9.07 -29.25 1.75
C ILE A 259 -9.89 -28.49 0.73
N GLN A 260 -11.06 -28.01 1.19
CA GLN A 260 -11.75 -26.89 0.58
C GLN A 260 -11.58 -25.68 1.48
N THR A 261 -11.09 -24.58 0.92
CA THR A 261 -10.84 -23.36 1.68
C THR A 261 -12.13 -22.80 2.24
N TYR A 262 -13.23 -22.85 1.47
CA TYR A 262 -14.57 -22.42 1.88
C TYR A 262 -15.59 -23.53 1.62
N ASN A 263 -16.62 -23.59 2.47
CA ASN A 263 -17.76 -24.48 2.27
C ASN A 263 -18.76 -23.90 1.27
N ASN A 264 -18.87 -22.56 1.21
CA ASN A 264 -19.73 -21.85 0.28
C ASN A 264 -19.24 -20.40 0.07
N GLU A 265 -19.72 -19.74 -0.99
CA GLU A 265 -19.31 -18.37 -1.34
C GLU A 265 -19.71 -17.30 -0.31
N ASN A 266 -20.71 -17.56 0.54
CA ASN A 266 -21.16 -16.59 1.54
C ASN A 266 -20.15 -16.41 2.70
N GLU A 267 -19.18 -17.32 2.84
CA GLU A 267 -18.10 -17.20 3.81
C GLU A 267 -17.06 -16.16 3.39
N LYS A 268 -16.95 -15.87 2.09
CA LYS A 268 -15.94 -14.97 1.54
C LYS A 268 -16.25 -13.50 1.79
N GLN A 269 -15.24 -12.74 2.08
CA GLN A 269 -15.27 -11.27 2.10
C GLN A 269 -14.58 -10.71 0.85
N TRP A 270 -14.71 -9.41 0.59
CA TRP A 270 -14.09 -8.78 -0.59
C TRP A 270 -12.56 -8.96 -0.66
N SER A 271 -11.93 -9.10 0.50
CA SER A 271 -10.48 -9.33 0.63
C SER A 271 -10.10 -10.80 0.48
N ASP A 272 -11.03 -11.66 0.07
CA ASP A 272 -10.77 -13.07 -0.15
C ASP A 272 -11.09 -13.48 -1.58
N VAL A 273 -10.07 -13.50 -2.39
CA VAL A 273 -10.13 -13.90 -3.80
C VAL A 273 -9.33 -15.19 -3.96
N SER A 274 -9.93 -16.32 -3.56
CA SER A 274 -9.32 -17.62 -3.82
C SER A 274 -9.38 -17.95 -5.30
N ALA A 275 -8.22 -18.28 -5.89
CA ALA A 275 -8.15 -18.75 -7.27
C ALA A 275 -8.65 -20.19 -7.43
N PHE A 276 -8.44 -21.03 -6.41
CA PHE A 276 -8.74 -22.46 -6.43
C PHE A 276 -9.41 -22.90 -5.12
N ASN A 277 -10.44 -23.72 -5.21
CA ASN A 277 -11.18 -24.21 -4.04
C ASN A 277 -10.61 -25.49 -3.46
N ASP A 278 -10.23 -26.43 -4.33
CA ASP A 278 -9.75 -27.76 -3.95
C ASP A 278 -8.24 -27.78 -3.96
N LEU A 279 -7.63 -27.97 -2.81
CA LEU A 279 -6.19 -27.88 -2.61
C LEU A 279 -5.66 -29.16 -1.96
N VAL A 280 -4.49 -29.61 -2.40
CA VAL A 280 -3.80 -30.76 -1.80
C VAL A 280 -2.75 -30.24 -0.83
N VAL A 281 -2.81 -30.66 0.41
CA VAL A 281 -1.94 -30.22 1.50
C VAL A 281 -0.99 -31.32 1.89
N VAL A 282 0.28 -30.99 2.06
CA VAL A 282 1.31 -31.82 2.69
C VAL A 282 1.70 -31.18 4.00
N VAL A 283 1.69 -31.96 5.08
CA VAL A 283 2.08 -31.51 6.43
C VAL A 283 3.19 -32.38 6.98
N GLY A 284 4.20 -31.76 7.57
CA GLY A 284 5.36 -32.46 8.13
C GLY A 284 6.16 -31.64 9.14
N ASN A 285 7.32 -32.15 9.54
CA ASN A 285 8.12 -31.58 10.62
C ASN A 285 9.01 -30.40 10.17
N SER A 286 9.40 -30.35 8.91
CA SER A 286 10.29 -29.31 8.39
C SER A 286 9.94 -28.87 6.98
N THR A 287 10.36 -27.68 6.62
CA THR A 287 10.18 -27.10 5.28
C THR A 287 10.78 -28.00 4.20
N TRP A 288 11.96 -28.56 4.43
CA TRP A 288 12.65 -29.43 3.47
C TRP A 288 11.91 -30.73 3.21
N GLU A 289 11.46 -31.41 4.27
CA GLU A 289 10.70 -32.67 4.16
C GLU A 289 9.39 -32.45 3.41
N VAL A 290 8.63 -31.42 3.80
CA VAL A 290 7.33 -31.09 3.18
C VAL A 290 7.50 -30.69 1.71
N LEU A 291 8.53 -29.91 1.37
CA LEU A 291 8.84 -29.52 -0.01
C LEU A 291 9.13 -30.74 -0.89
N ASN A 292 9.93 -31.68 -0.40
CA ASN A 292 10.25 -32.89 -1.15
C ASN A 292 9.04 -33.82 -1.31
N ALA A 293 8.24 -33.95 -0.27
CA ALA A 293 7.00 -34.75 -0.36
C ALA A 293 5.98 -34.10 -1.31
N LYS A 294 5.84 -32.78 -1.30
CA LYS A 294 5.01 -32.05 -2.27
C LYS A 294 5.44 -32.35 -3.71
N LYS A 295 6.75 -32.37 -3.99
CA LYS A 295 7.29 -32.74 -5.32
C LYS A 295 7.03 -34.20 -5.71
N ALA A 296 6.86 -35.10 -4.72
CA ALA A 296 6.60 -36.53 -4.95
C ALA A 296 5.10 -36.82 -5.18
N LEU A 297 4.21 -35.87 -4.99
CA LEU A 297 2.79 -36.03 -5.29
C LEU A 297 2.57 -36.28 -6.78
N LYS A 298 1.66 -37.20 -7.08
CA LYS A 298 1.14 -37.44 -8.44
C LYS A 298 -0.31 -36.98 -8.47
N LEU A 299 -0.54 -35.83 -9.12
CA LEU A 299 -1.86 -35.20 -9.17
C LEU A 299 -2.36 -35.19 -10.61
N GLU A 300 -3.64 -35.48 -10.76
CA GLU A 300 -4.35 -35.34 -12.03
C GLU A 300 -5.34 -34.18 -11.92
N TRP A 301 -5.40 -33.38 -12.97
CA TRP A 301 -6.24 -32.21 -13.08
C TRP A 301 -7.20 -32.37 -14.26
N GLU A 302 -8.38 -31.77 -14.16
CA GLU A 302 -9.36 -31.76 -15.25
C GLU A 302 -9.94 -30.33 -15.41
N PRO A 303 -10.44 -29.97 -16.59
CA PRO A 303 -11.09 -28.68 -16.79
C PRO A 303 -12.30 -28.48 -15.87
N VAL A 304 -12.49 -27.24 -15.41
CA VAL A 304 -13.74 -26.80 -14.79
C VAL A 304 -14.78 -26.69 -15.90
N ASP A 305 -16.01 -27.17 -15.66
CA ASP A 305 -17.08 -27.13 -16.65
C ASP A 305 -17.36 -25.71 -17.12
N GLY A 306 -17.41 -25.51 -18.43
CA GLY A 306 -17.60 -24.20 -19.05
C GLY A 306 -16.36 -23.29 -19.06
N SER A 307 -15.22 -23.76 -18.56
CA SER A 307 -13.95 -23.04 -18.59
C SER A 307 -13.18 -23.38 -19.87
N ALA A 308 -12.69 -22.34 -20.57
CA ALA A 308 -11.77 -22.50 -21.70
C ALA A 308 -10.35 -22.15 -21.25
N PRO A 309 -9.31 -22.83 -21.78
CA PRO A 309 -7.93 -22.43 -21.53
C PRO A 309 -7.65 -21.06 -22.19
N GLU A 310 -7.03 -20.15 -21.44
CA GLU A 310 -6.72 -18.78 -21.88
C GLU A 310 -5.24 -18.63 -22.23
N THR A 311 -4.94 -17.81 -23.25
CA THR A 311 -3.58 -17.45 -23.64
C THR A 311 -3.42 -15.93 -23.68
N SER A 312 -2.19 -15.45 -23.58
CA SER A 312 -1.91 -14.02 -23.70
C SER A 312 -2.28 -13.44 -25.06
N GLU A 313 -2.19 -14.24 -26.12
CA GLU A 313 -2.61 -13.85 -27.47
C GLU A 313 -4.14 -13.65 -27.52
N MET A 314 -4.92 -14.56 -26.94
CA MET A 314 -6.39 -14.41 -26.81
C MET A 314 -6.74 -13.16 -26.01
N HIS A 315 -6.04 -12.91 -24.89
CA HIS A 315 -6.26 -11.70 -24.09
C HIS A 315 -6.02 -10.44 -24.92
N THR A 316 -4.92 -10.38 -25.65
CA THR A 316 -4.58 -9.24 -26.54
C THR A 316 -5.64 -9.03 -27.61
N GLN A 317 -6.07 -10.11 -28.29
CA GLN A 317 -7.12 -10.04 -29.29
C GLN A 317 -8.43 -9.50 -28.72
N LEU A 318 -8.91 -10.09 -27.62
CA LEU A 318 -10.17 -9.68 -26.97
C LEU A 318 -10.13 -8.24 -26.48
N MET A 319 -8.99 -7.77 -25.93
CA MET A 319 -8.83 -6.39 -25.50
C MET A 319 -8.87 -5.42 -26.68
N ASN A 320 -8.19 -5.75 -27.78
CA ASN A 320 -8.20 -4.92 -28.98
C ASN A 320 -9.62 -4.84 -29.60
N GLU A 321 -10.33 -5.98 -29.71
CA GLU A 321 -11.71 -6.02 -30.23
C GLU A 321 -12.68 -5.22 -29.35
N SER A 322 -12.55 -5.32 -28.02
CA SER A 322 -13.39 -4.59 -27.07
C SER A 322 -13.03 -3.11 -27.04
N GLY A 323 -11.75 -2.76 -27.08
CA GLY A 323 -11.28 -1.38 -27.12
C GLY A 323 -11.64 -0.64 -28.41
N ALA A 324 -11.88 -1.36 -29.52
CA ALA A 324 -12.33 -0.78 -30.77
C ALA A 324 -13.83 -0.41 -30.77
N LYS A 325 -14.64 -0.98 -29.86
CA LYS A 325 -16.07 -0.74 -29.78
C LYS A 325 -16.37 0.39 -28.77
N PRO A 326 -17.51 1.13 -28.94
CA PRO A 326 -17.97 2.05 -27.91
C PRO A 326 -18.13 1.34 -26.55
N GLY A 327 -17.63 1.97 -25.50
CA GLY A 327 -17.74 1.48 -24.14
C GLY A 327 -18.96 2.05 -23.42
N ARG A 328 -19.07 1.77 -22.12
CA ARG A 328 -20.05 2.41 -21.24
C ARG A 328 -19.58 3.83 -20.93
N VAL A 329 -20.39 4.83 -21.26
CA VAL A 329 -20.09 6.23 -20.99
C VAL A 329 -20.10 6.47 -19.48
N ARG A 330 -18.97 6.97 -18.97
CA ARG A 330 -18.77 7.35 -17.57
C ARG A 330 -18.81 8.85 -17.36
N ARG A 331 -18.41 9.60 -18.39
CA ARG A 331 -18.51 11.06 -18.40
C ARG A 331 -18.58 11.57 -19.83
N LYS A 332 -19.43 12.58 -20.05
CA LYS A 332 -19.53 13.31 -21.31
C LYS A 332 -19.79 14.78 -21.03
N ASP A 333 -18.85 15.64 -21.39
CA ASP A 333 -18.98 17.08 -21.34
C ASP A 333 -19.04 17.64 -22.76
N GLY A 334 -19.86 18.66 -23.02
CA GLY A 334 -20.01 19.29 -24.33
C GLY A 334 -20.52 18.37 -25.42
N ASN A 335 -20.00 18.56 -26.65
CA ASN A 335 -20.31 17.74 -27.82
C ASN A 335 -19.02 17.22 -28.50
N PRO A 336 -18.40 16.14 -27.94
CA PRO A 336 -17.15 15.58 -28.47
C PRO A 336 -17.24 15.19 -29.94
N GLU A 337 -18.36 14.62 -30.40
CA GLU A 337 -18.53 14.16 -31.79
C GLU A 337 -18.41 15.32 -32.77
N SER A 338 -19.07 16.44 -32.49
CA SER A 338 -18.99 17.64 -33.29
C SER A 338 -17.58 18.25 -33.27
N ALA A 339 -16.95 18.27 -32.07
CA ALA A 339 -15.61 18.81 -31.92
C ALA A 339 -14.56 18.01 -32.72
N PHE A 340 -14.62 16.68 -32.70
CA PHE A 340 -13.74 15.83 -33.50
C PHE A 340 -13.98 15.98 -35.00
N LYS A 341 -15.26 16.16 -35.44
CA LYS A 341 -15.59 16.37 -36.86
C LYS A 341 -15.03 17.68 -37.43
N ASN A 342 -14.96 18.71 -36.59
CA ASN A 342 -14.53 20.05 -36.95
C ASN A 342 -13.05 20.33 -36.61
N ALA A 343 -12.31 19.34 -36.11
CA ALA A 343 -10.92 19.48 -35.71
C ALA A 343 -10.02 19.78 -36.95
N ALA A 344 -9.07 20.69 -36.75
CA ALA A 344 -7.99 20.90 -37.72
C ALA A 344 -6.99 19.75 -37.71
N LYS A 345 -6.77 19.13 -36.54
CA LYS A 345 -5.88 17.97 -36.36
C LYS A 345 -6.46 17.04 -35.29
N VAL A 346 -6.41 15.75 -35.57
CA VAL A 346 -6.76 14.70 -34.59
C VAL A 346 -5.51 13.85 -34.32
N ILE A 347 -5.22 13.65 -33.02
CA ILE A 347 -4.17 12.76 -32.53
C ILE A 347 -4.86 11.55 -31.92
N GLU A 348 -4.32 10.35 -32.14
CA GLU A 348 -4.85 9.11 -31.59
C GLU A 348 -3.71 8.21 -31.10
N GLY A 349 -3.94 7.47 -30.00
CA GLY A 349 -2.98 6.53 -29.45
C GLY A 349 -3.64 5.40 -28.69
N THR A 350 -3.10 4.19 -28.82
CA THR A 350 -3.55 3.00 -28.09
C THR A 350 -2.44 2.46 -27.21
N TYR A 351 -2.68 2.36 -25.92
CA TYR A 351 -1.71 1.94 -24.92
C TYR A 351 -2.12 0.62 -24.28
N THR A 352 -1.16 -0.25 -24.04
CA THR A 352 -1.43 -1.55 -23.38
C THR A 352 -0.40 -1.87 -22.29
N ALA A 353 -0.83 -2.66 -21.32
CA ALA A 353 0.04 -3.21 -20.29
C ALA A 353 -0.32 -4.68 -20.00
N PRO A 354 0.68 -5.58 -19.78
CA PRO A 354 0.45 -7.00 -19.50
C PRO A 354 -0.05 -7.22 -18.08
N PHE A 355 -0.39 -8.47 -17.73
CA PHE A 355 -0.51 -8.88 -16.34
C PHE A 355 0.82 -8.73 -15.60
N LEU A 356 0.77 -8.44 -14.28
CA LEU A 356 1.96 -8.44 -13.42
C LEU A 356 1.71 -9.25 -12.15
N ALA A 357 2.72 -10.01 -11.73
CA ALA A 357 2.77 -10.60 -10.40
C ALA A 357 3.37 -9.60 -9.38
N HIS A 358 2.93 -9.66 -8.12
CA HIS A 358 3.38 -8.74 -7.07
C HIS A 358 4.82 -8.97 -6.61
N ASN A 359 5.29 -10.23 -6.62
CA ASN A 359 6.68 -10.62 -6.32
C ASN A 359 7.21 -10.08 -4.98
N THR A 360 6.41 -10.16 -3.94
CA THR A 360 6.87 -9.81 -2.59
C THR A 360 8.09 -10.66 -2.23
N MET A 361 9.13 -10.06 -1.64
CA MET A 361 10.36 -10.79 -1.29
C MET A 361 10.09 -11.96 -0.32
N GLU A 362 9.21 -11.75 0.65
CA GLU A 362 8.67 -12.78 1.51
C GLU A 362 7.47 -13.45 0.81
N PRO A 363 7.53 -14.74 0.43
CA PRO A 363 6.38 -15.46 -0.10
C PRO A 363 5.23 -15.53 0.89
N MET A 364 4.00 -15.82 0.42
CA MET A 364 2.86 -15.94 1.31
C MET A 364 3.10 -17.03 2.35
N ASN A 365 2.79 -16.70 3.59
CA ASN A 365 2.89 -17.60 4.72
C ASN A 365 1.93 -17.15 5.83
N PHE A 366 1.50 -18.06 6.69
CA PHE A 366 0.74 -17.74 7.88
C PHE A 366 0.83 -18.86 8.91
N PHE A 367 0.91 -18.49 10.18
CA PHE A 367 0.80 -19.42 11.30
C PHE A 367 -0.65 -19.48 11.79
N ALA A 368 -1.14 -20.67 12.11
CA ALA A 368 -2.43 -20.90 12.74
C ALA A 368 -2.35 -21.99 13.81
N ASP A 369 -3.00 -21.77 14.94
CA ASP A 369 -3.24 -22.74 15.98
C ASP A 369 -4.73 -22.70 16.34
N VAL A 370 -5.48 -23.64 15.76
CA VAL A 370 -6.95 -23.69 15.84
C VAL A 370 -7.40 -24.86 16.70
N THR A 371 -8.11 -24.54 17.76
CA THR A 371 -8.77 -25.49 18.66
C THR A 371 -10.29 -25.40 18.52
N ALA A 372 -11.03 -26.23 19.22
CA ALA A 372 -12.49 -26.12 19.28
C ALA A 372 -12.97 -24.83 19.96
N GLU A 373 -12.11 -24.16 20.73
CA GLU A 373 -12.49 -23.03 21.56
C GLU A 373 -11.97 -21.69 21.05
N LYS A 374 -10.86 -21.68 20.30
CA LYS A 374 -10.20 -20.45 19.82
C LYS A 374 -9.32 -20.70 18.60
N ALA A 375 -9.02 -19.63 17.90
CA ALA A 375 -8.00 -19.57 16.84
C ALA A 375 -6.96 -18.50 17.16
N GLU A 376 -5.68 -18.88 17.18
CA GLU A 376 -4.53 -18.00 17.24
C GLU A 376 -3.91 -17.95 15.84
N LEU A 377 -3.85 -16.77 15.24
CA LEU A 377 -3.41 -16.53 13.88
C LEU A 377 -2.29 -15.49 13.89
N VAL A 378 -1.11 -15.82 13.36
CA VAL A 378 0.05 -14.91 13.38
C VAL A 378 0.67 -14.85 12.00
N GLY A 379 0.80 -13.65 11.44
CA GLY A 379 1.46 -13.56 10.14
C GLY A 379 1.31 -12.23 9.41
N PRO A 380 1.81 -12.21 8.17
CA PRO A 380 1.91 -10.99 7.38
C PRO A 380 0.64 -10.75 6.55
N THR A 381 -0.24 -9.88 7.02
CA THR A 381 -1.49 -9.50 6.31
C THR A 381 -1.66 -7.99 6.22
N GLN A 382 -2.18 -7.51 5.08
CA GLN A 382 -2.56 -6.10 4.90
C GLN A 382 -3.98 -5.80 5.37
N THR A 383 -4.84 -6.83 5.51
CA THR A 383 -6.29 -6.71 5.76
C THR A 383 -6.76 -7.56 6.92
N PRO A 384 -6.15 -7.49 8.11
CA PRO A 384 -6.56 -8.35 9.22
C PRO A 384 -8.05 -8.15 9.58
N GLU A 385 -8.53 -6.91 9.59
CA GLU A 385 -9.91 -6.54 9.92
C GLU A 385 -10.94 -7.16 8.96
N PHE A 386 -10.60 -7.24 7.66
CA PHE A 386 -11.52 -7.76 6.65
C PHE A 386 -11.50 -9.29 6.53
N MET A 387 -10.52 -9.96 7.13
CA MET A 387 -10.42 -11.43 7.14
C MET A 387 -11.07 -12.08 8.35
N GLU A 388 -11.28 -11.34 9.42
CA GLU A 388 -11.82 -11.84 10.69
C GLU A 388 -13.16 -12.57 10.49
N LYS A 389 -14.06 -11.99 9.70
CA LYS A 389 -15.39 -12.57 9.41
C LYS A 389 -15.31 -13.83 8.54
N SER A 390 -14.43 -13.85 7.53
CA SER A 390 -14.22 -15.04 6.70
C SER A 390 -13.73 -16.21 7.54
N ILE A 391 -12.80 -15.96 8.44
CA ILE A 391 -12.25 -16.97 9.36
C ILE A 391 -13.31 -17.44 10.33
N SER A 392 -14.07 -16.53 10.94
CA SER A 392 -15.17 -16.84 11.84
C SER A 392 -16.21 -17.75 11.19
N ALA A 393 -16.68 -17.38 10.00
CA ALA A 393 -17.65 -18.16 9.25
C ALA A 393 -17.11 -19.56 8.90
N ARG A 394 -15.87 -19.63 8.42
CA ARG A 394 -15.25 -20.90 7.98
C ARG A 394 -14.92 -21.85 9.12
N LEU A 395 -14.47 -21.33 10.26
CA LEU A 395 -14.11 -22.16 11.41
C LEU A 395 -15.29 -22.48 12.34
N GLY A 396 -16.40 -21.74 12.22
CA GLY A 396 -17.53 -21.83 13.15
C GLY A 396 -17.23 -21.27 14.55
N LEU A 397 -16.25 -20.35 14.65
CA LEU A 397 -15.87 -19.70 15.90
C LEU A 397 -16.41 -18.26 15.94
N PRO A 398 -16.89 -17.76 17.08
CA PRO A 398 -17.30 -16.37 17.21
C PRO A 398 -16.07 -15.44 17.16
N LEU A 399 -16.27 -14.17 16.75
CA LEU A 399 -15.18 -13.21 16.49
C LEU A 399 -14.27 -13.01 17.68
N GLU A 400 -14.80 -12.96 18.90
CA GLU A 400 -14.05 -12.78 20.13
C GLU A 400 -13.14 -13.97 20.51
N LYS A 401 -13.22 -15.07 19.76
CA LYS A 401 -12.36 -16.26 19.91
C LYS A 401 -11.26 -16.34 18.83
N ILE A 402 -11.19 -15.32 17.99
CA ILE A 402 -10.21 -15.24 16.91
C ILE A 402 -9.20 -14.14 17.25
N ASP A 403 -7.96 -14.53 17.53
CA ASP A 403 -6.84 -13.63 17.77
C ASP A 403 -5.95 -13.55 16.52
N ILE A 404 -5.86 -12.36 15.92
CA ILE A 404 -5.01 -12.11 14.74
C ILE A 404 -3.88 -11.15 15.14
N GLN A 405 -2.66 -11.63 15.07
CA GLN A 405 -1.44 -10.89 15.34
C GLN A 405 -0.68 -10.63 14.05
N MET A 406 -0.27 -9.39 13.85
CA MET A 406 0.43 -8.96 12.65
C MET A 406 1.94 -9.00 12.85
N THR A 407 2.64 -9.73 11.98
CA THR A 407 4.08 -9.61 11.84
C THR A 407 4.45 -8.46 10.90
N ARG A 408 5.71 -8.03 10.91
CA ARG A 408 6.24 -7.22 9.82
C ARG A 408 6.18 -8.02 8.52
N MET A 409 5.96 -7.34 7.38
CA MET A 409 5.85 -7.99 6.08
C MET A 409 7.07 -7.69 5.22
N GLY A 410 7.54 -8.71 4.53
CA GLY A 410 8.59 -8.62 3.51
C GLY A 410 8.04 -8.16 2.15
N GLY A 411 7.30 -7.06 2.17
CA GLY A 411 6.59 -6.50 1.02
C GLY A 411 5.11 -6.89 0.98
N GLY A 412 4.32 -6.11 0.26
CA GLY A 412 2.89 -6.36 0.09
C GLY A 412 2.43 -5.99 -1.32
N PHE A 413 2.54 -4.71 -1.69
CA PHE A 413 2.17 -4.15 -3.00
C PHE A 413 0.72 -4.40 -3.44
N GLY A 414 -0.13 -4.90 -2.51
CA GLY A 414 -1.49 -5.36 -2.79
C GLY A 414 -1.67 -6.88 -2.67
N ARG A 415 -0.61 -7.69 -2.75
CA ARG A 415 -0.69 -9.15 -2.68
C ARG A 415 -1.34 -9.65 -1.39
N ARG A 416 -1.00 -9.01 -0.25
CA ARG A 416 -1.47 -9.38 1.09
C ARG A 416 -2.77 -8.68 1.50
N LEU A 417 -3.41 -7.93 0.58
CA LEU A 417 -4.79 -7.48 0.72
C LEU A 417 -5.77 -8.66 0.64
N TYR A 418 -5.35 -9.78 0.04
CA TYR A 418 -6.15 -10.97 -0.19
C TYR A 418 -5.68 -12.08 0.75
N GLY A 419 -6.45 -12.30 1.81
CA GLY A 419 -6.04 -13.12 2.95
C GLY A 419 -6.35 -14.61 2.86
N HIS A 420 -6.59 -15.16 1.64
CA HIS A 420 -6.90 -16.60 1.46
C HIS A 420 -5.87 -17.52 2.15
N PHE A 421 -4.58 -17.21 2.11
CA PHE A 421 -3.53 -17.98 2.75
C PHE A 421 -3.65 -18.05 4.29
N MET A 422 -4.29 -17.05 4.92
CA MET A 422 -4.62 -17.07 6.34
C MET A 422 -5.75 -18.08 6.62
N VAL A 423 -6.79 -18.07 5.79
CA VAL A 423 -7.91 -19.03 5.90
C VAL A 423 -7.41 -20.45 5.64
N GLU A 424 -6.58 -20.65 4.63
CA GLU A 424 -5.95 -21.94 4.34
C GLU A 424 -5.16 -22.48 5.54
N ALA A 425 -4.30 -21.64 6.14
CA ALA A 425 -3.54 -22.03 7.34
C ALA A 425 -4.48 -22.42 8.50
N ALA A 426 -5.55 -21.67 8.72
CA ALA A 426 -6.53 -21.94 9.77
C ALA A 426 -7.28 -23.27 9.54
N VAL A 427 -7.72 -23.52 8.30
CA VAL A 427 -8.40 -24.78 7.92
C VAL A 427 -7.47 -25.98 8.06
N ILE A 428 -6.21 -25.83 7.65
CA ILE A 428 -5.21 -26.91 7.81
C ILE A 428 -4.99 -27.21 9.28
N SER A 429 -4.76 -26.19 10.12
CA SER A 429 -4.56 -26.36 11.56
C SER A 429 -5.76 -27.03 12.23
N GLN A 430 -7.00 -26.60 11.90
CA GLN A 430 -8.23 -27.20 12.41
C GLN A 430 -8.31 -28.70 12.05
N LYS A 431 -7.94 -29.07 10.83
CA LYS A 431 -8.00 -30.44 10.33
C LYS A 431 -6.95 -31.36 10.99
N VAL A 432 -5.70 -30.89 11.12
CA VAL A 432 -4.63 -31.69 11.75
C VAL A 432 -4.64 -31.61 13.27
N LYS A 433 -5.41 -30.71 13.86
CA LYS A 433 -5.51 -30.47 15.32
C LYS A 433 -4.15 -30.16 15.96
N ALA A 434 -3.34 -29.37 15.29
CA ALA A 434 -2.00 -28.97 15.72
C ALA A 434 -1.66 -27.55 15.20
N PRO A 435 -0.74 -26.83 15.87
CA PRO A 435 -0.19 -25.60 15.33
C PRO A 435 0.48 -25.84 13.97
N VAL A 436 0.19 -25.02 12.99
CA VAL A 436 0.71 -25.14 11.62
C VAL A 436 1.25 -23.81 11.12
N LYS A 437 2.38 -23.83 10.45
CA LYS A 437 2.82 -22.72 9.58
C LYS A 437 2.70 -23.14 8.12
N LEU A 438 1.77 -22.50 7.41
CA LEU A 438 1.65 -22.62 5.96
C LEU A 438 2.74 -21.75 5.31
N ILE A 439 3.43 -22.30 4.32
CA ILE A 439 4.47 -21.62 3.54
C ILE A 439 4.24 -21.88 2.06
N TYR A 440 4.15 -20.81 1.25
CA TYR A 440 4.22 -20.90 -0.21
C TYR A 440 5.68 -20.89 -0.68
N THR A 441 6.01 -21.67 -1.69
CA THR A 441 7.24 -21.48 -2.44
C THR A 441 7.13 -20.20 -3.28
N ARG A 442 8.23 -19.75 -3.90
CA ARG A 442 8.18 -18.65 -4.86
C ARG A 442 7.28 -18.99 -6.04
N GLU A 443 7.37 -20.21 -6.54
CA GLU A 443 6.54 -20.69 -7.63
C GLU A 443 5.05 -20.68 -7.25
N ASP A 444 4.69 -21.12 -6.04
CA ASP A 444 3.31 -21.04 -5.56
C ASP A 444 2.81 -19.61 -5.51
N ASP A 445 3.59 -18.69 -4.94
CA ASP A 445 3.20 -17.28 -4.81
C ASP A 445 2.98 -16.61 -6.18
N MET A 446 3.77 -17.00 -7.18
CA MET A 446 3.68 -16.46 -8.53
C MET A 446 2.63 -17.11 -9.42
N THR A 447 2.23 -18.36 -9.12
CA THR A 447 1.31 -19.11 -9.99
C THR A 447 -0.07 -19.33 -9.39
N PHE A 448 -0.25 -19.05 -8.11
CA PHE A 448 -1.53 -19.26 -7.40
C PHE A 448 -2.60 -18.22 -7.74
N GLY A 449 -2.22 -17.13 -8.38
CA GLY A 449 -3.16 -16.09 -8.83
C GLY A 449 -3.02 -14.75 -8.14
N ILE A 450 -4.03 -13.90 -8.37
CA ILE A 450 -4.13 -12.52 -7.91
C ILE A 450 -3.04 -11.64 -8.53
N TYR A 451 -3.30 -11.20 -9.76
CA TYR A 451 -2.38 -10.39 -10.55
C TYR A 451 -2.90 -8.97 -10.75
N ARG A 452 -2.00 -8.02 -11.03
CA ARG A 452 -2.41 -6.79 -11.69
C ARG A 452 -3.01 -7.15 -13.03
N PRO A 453 -4.24 -6.71 -13.35
CA PRO A 453 -4.87 -7.02 -14.64
C PRO A 453 -4.05 -6.48 -15.82
N ALA A 454 -4.20 -7.12 -16.96
CA ALA A 454 -3.81 -6.53 -18.22
C ALA A 454 -4.78 -5.40 -18.57
N TYR A 455 -4.26 -4.30 -19.11
CA TYR A 455 -5.01 -3.09 -19.42
C TYR A 455 -4.83 -2.62 -20.85
N HIS A 456 -5.84 -1.92 -21.35
CA HIS A 456 -5.86 -1.29 -22.65
C HIS A 456 -6.54 0.08 -22.54
N ALA A 457 -5.97 1.11 -23.18
CA ALA A 457 -6.58 2.43 -23.24
C ALA A 457 -6.37 3.02 -24.63
N TYR A 458 -7.45 3.54 -25.22
CA TYR A 458 -7.48 4.30 -26.45
C TYR A 458 -7.76 5.76 -26.15
N PHE A 459 -6.97 6.64 -26.75
CA PHE A 459 -7.10 8.08 -26.59
C PHE A 459 -7.28 8.77 -27.93
N ARG A 460 -8.05 9.88 -27.94
CA ARG A 460 -8.12 10.83 -29.03
C ARG A 460 -8.08 12.25 -28.48
N ALA A 461 -7.43 13.14 -29.21
CA ALA A 461 -7.43 14.57 -28.93
C ALA A 461 -7.67 15.35 -30.23
N ALA A 462 -8.48 16.40 -30.15
CA ALA A 462 -8.76 17.30 -31.25
C ALA A 462 -8.13 18.68 -31.01
N LEU A 463 -7.34 19.16 -31.96
CA LEU A 463 -6.79 20.51 -31.97
C LEU A 463 -7.53 21.37 -33.02
N ASP A 464 -7.76 22.65 -32.68
CA ASP A 464 -8.23 23.66 -33.63
C ASP A 464 -7.09 24.21 -34.52
N ALA A 465 -7.40 25.16 -35.40
CA ALA A 465 -6.43 25.79 -36.28
C ALA A 465 -5.36 26.63 -35.55
N GLN A 466 -5.60 26.97 -34.28
CA GLN A 466 -4.69 27.69 -33.38
C GLN A 466 -3.92 26.74 -32.46
N ASN A 467 -4.02 25.42 -32.67
CA ASN A 467 -3.40 24.36 -31.87
C ASN A 467 -3.93 24.31 -30.41
N ASN A 468 -5.14 24.78 -30.13
CA ASN A 468 -5.77 24.60 -28.82
C ASN A 468 -6.48 23.22 -28.74
N LEU A 469 -6.39 22.58 -27.59
CA LEU A 469 -7.11 21.32 -27.33
C LEU A 469 -8.61 21.60 -27.14
N THR A 470 -9.44 21.15 -28.07
CA THR A 470 -10.89 21.39 -28.10
C THR A 470 -11.72 20.16 -27.72
N ALA A 471 -11.18 18.96 -27.89
CA ALA A 471 -11.81 17.73 -27.42
C ALA A 471 -10.80 16.70 -26.96
N PHE A 472 -11.20 15.90 -25.97
CA PHE A 472 -10.42 14.78 -25.47
C PHE A 472 -11.35 13.58 -25.25
N HIS A 473 -10.94 12.41 -25.73
CA HIS A 473 -11.66 11.17 -25.55
C HIS A 473 -10.73 10.10 -25.00
N VAL A 474 -11.15 9.41 -23.97
CA VAL A 474 -10.49 8.23 -23.42
C VAL A 474 -11.46 7.05 -23.32
N ARG A 475 -11.04 5.92 -23.86
CA ARG A 475 -11.74 4.64 -23.71
C ARG A 475 -10.78 3.63 -23.12
N ALA A 476 -11.01 3.23 -21.85
CA ALA A 476 -10.09 2.36 -21.15
C ALA A 476 -10.78 1.15 -20.53
N GLY A 477 -10.12 0.01 -20.58
CA GLY A 477 -10.62 -1.25 -20.06
C GLY A 477 -9.51 -2.25 -19.78
N GLY A 478 -9.90 -3.48 -19.49
CA GLY A 478 -8.97 -4.56 -19.23
C GLY A 478 -9.64 -5.87 -18.84
N MET A 479 -8.80 -6.82 -18.45
CA MET A 479 -9.23 -8.14 -18.01
C MET A 479 -9.83 -8.02 -16.61
N ARG A 480 -11.15 -8.19 -16.49
CA ARG A 480 -11.98 -8.13 -15.28
C ARG A 480 -12.01 -6.79 -14.53
N ASP A 481 -11.16 -5.83 -14.87
CA ASP A 481 -11.13 -4.50 -14.26
C ASP A 481 -10.83 -3.42 -15.30
N SER A 482 -11.30 -2.19 -15.04
CA SER A 482 -11.02 -1.03 -15.87
C SER A 482 -10.09 -0.06 -15.15
N SER A 483 -9.09 0.44 -15.88
CA SER A 483 -8.18 1.46 -15.37
C SER A 483 -8.76 2.88 -15.43
N LEU A 484 -9.91 3.10 -16.07
CA LEU A 484 -10.48 4.42 -16.27
C LEU A 484 -10.67 5.21 -14.97
N ARG A 485 -10.31 6.49 -15.02
CA ARG A 485 -10.53 7.48 -13.97
C ARG A 485 -11.17 8.72 -14.61
N ALA A 486 -12.49 8.63 -14.88
CA ALA A 486 -13.24 9.56 -15.72
C ALA A 486 -13.22 11.04 -15.25
N ASN A 487 -13.06 11.27 -13.95
CA ASN A 487 -13.10 12.61 -13.35
C ASN A 487 -11.72 13.19 -13.03
N ARG A 488 -10.65 12.50 -13.43
CA ARG A 488 -9.29 13.01 -13.26
C ARG A 488 -8.87 13.89 -14.44
N PHE A 489 -7.85 14.69 -14.23
CA PHE A 489 -7.22 15.48 -15.28
C PHE A 489 -6.93 14.62 -16.53
N PRO A 490 -7.22 15.08 -17.78
CA PRO A 490 -7.61 16.44 -18.16
C PRO A 490 -9.12 16.73 -18.11
N ALA A 491 -9.97 15.87 -17.52
CA ALA A 491 -11.37 16.19 -17.29
C ALA A 491 -11.47 17.55 -16.56
N GLY A 492 -12.47 18.35 -16.87
CA GLY A 492 -12.62 19.68 -16.29
C GLY A 492 -11.83 20.79 -16.98
N SER A 493 -10.84 20.46 -17.82
CA SER A 493 -9.99 21.44 -18.53
C SER A 493 -10.26 21.52 -20.04
N VAL A 494 -11.13 20.67 -20.59
CA VAL A 494 -11.42 20.57 -22.03
C VAL A 494 -12.93 20.70 -22.23
N ASP A 495 -13.36 21.52 -23.17
CA ASP A 495 -14.78 21.80 -23.40
C ASP A 495 -15.59 20.58 -23.84
N ASN A 496 -14.97 19.68 -24.59
CA ASN A 496 -15.63 18.47 -25.08
C ASN A 496 -14.86 17.24 -24.61
N TYR A 497 -15.35 16.58 -23.58
CA TYR A 497 -14.70 15.44 -22.97
C TYR A 497 -15.59 14.20 -23.03
N LEU A 498 -15.01 13.04 -23.39
CA LEU A 498 -15.68 11.75 -23.38
C LEU A 498 -14.82 10.71 -22.68
N ALA A 499 -15.35 10.02 -21.68
CA ALA A 499 -14.70 8.91 -21.01
C ALA A 499 -15.61 7.68 -21.01
N GLU A 500 -15.10 6.57 -21.51
CA GLU A 500 -15.81 5.30 -21.64
C GLU A 500 -14.99 4.16 -21.02
N ASP A 501 -15.66 3.20 -20.41
CA ASP A 501 -15.05 1.98 -19.91
C ASP A 501 -15.65 0.70 -20.45
N TRP A 502 -14.89 -0.37 -20.33
CA TRP A 502 -15.28 -1.75 -20.64
C TRP A 502 -14.44 -2.75 -19.85
N THR A 503 -14.93 -3.97 -19.71
CA THR A 503 -14.19 -5.10 -19.09
C THR A 503 -14.44 -6.38 -19.87
N ILE A 504 -13.50 -7.31 -19.78
CA ILE A 504 -13.60 -8.65 -20.36
C ILE A 504 -13.53 -9.66 -19.22
N ASP A 505 -14.38 -10.64 -19.24
CA ASP A 505 -14.31 -11.77 -18.30
C ASP A 505 -13.10 -12.65 -18.58
N SER A 506 -12.58 -13.27 -17.53
CA SER A 506 -11.42 -14.14 -17.56
C SER A 506 -11.44 -15.11 -16.37
N ASN A 507 -10.91 -16.30 -16.54
CA ASN A 507 -10.67 -17.26 -15.45
C ASN A 507 -9.52 -16.83 -14.53
N ILE A 508 -8.66 -15.92 -14.99
CA ILE A 508 -7.49 -15.46 -14.25
C ILE A 508 -7.95 -14.52 -13.15
N THR A 509 -7.61 -14.82 -11.92
CA THR A 509 -7.91 -13.97 -10.77
C THR A 509 -7.02 -12.73 -10.76
N ILE A 510 -7.65 -11.59 -10.49
CA ILE A 510 -6.98 -10.31 -10.41
C ILE A 510 -7.12 -9.69 -9.03
N GLY A 511 -6.26 -8.72 -8.72
CA GLY A 511 -6.33 -7.96 -7.49
C GLY A 511 -5.61 -6.63 -7.59
N ALA A 512 -5.74 -5.86 -6.50
CA ALA A 512 -5.09 -4.57 -6.38
C ALA A 512 -3.56 -4.74 -6.43
N PHE A 513 -2.94 -3.97 -7.30
CA PHE A 513 -1.50 -3.81 -7.36
C PHE A 513 -1.18 -2.34 -7.10
N ARG A 514 -0.08 -2.00 -6.43
CA ARG A 514 0.31 -0.65 -6.04
C ARG A 514 -0.25 0.44 -6.97
N ALA A 515 -1.06 1.35 -6.45
CA ALA A 515 -1.86 2.35 -7.18
C ALA A 515 -2.83 1.75 -8.23
N PRO A 516 -3.84 0.94 -7.84
CA PRO A 516 -4.72 0.21 -8.76
C PRO A 516 -5.33 1.09 -9.86
N GLY A 517 -5.28 0.63 -11.09
CA GLY A 517 -5.70 1.35 -12.29
C GLY A 517 -4.81 2.56 -12.61
N SER A 518 -4.43 3.37 -11.62
CA SER A 518 -3.53 4.52 -11.79
C SER A 518 -2.13 4.09 -12.27
N ASN A 519 -1.68 2.90 -11.89
CA ASN A 519 -0.40 2.31 -12.30
C ASN A 519 -0.28 2.01 -13.81
N PHE A 520 -1.35 2.11 -14.54
CA PHE A 520 -1.38 2.07 -16.00
C PHE A 520 -1.89 3.39 -16.59
N MET A 521 -3.01 3.92 -16.05
CA MET A 521 -3.65 5.10 -16.64
C MET A 521 -2.72 6.32 -16.64
N ALA A 522 -1.90 6.50 -15.61
CA ALA A 522 -0.93 7.59 -15.57
C ALA A 522 0.11 7.49 -16.70
N VAL A 523 0.58 6.29 -17.01
CA VAL A 523 1.54 6.07 -18.11
C VAL A 523 0.89 6.44 -19.43
N ALA A 524 -0.27 5.85 -19.71
CA ALA A 524 -0.96 6.02 -20.99
C ALA A 524 -1.40 7.48 -21.20
N GLU A 525 -2.04 8.07 -20.21
CA GLU A 525 -2.54 9.45 -20.27
C GLU A 525 -1.39 10.47 -20.38
N GLN A 526 -0.35 10.33 -19.57
CA GLN A 526 0.74 11.29 -19.53
C GLN A 526 1.65 11.19 -20.76
N SER A 527 1.80 9.99 -21.34
CA SER A 527 2.46 9.82 -22.65
C SER A 527 1.62 10.44 -23.77
N PHE A 528 0.30 10.21 -23.75
CA PHE A 528 -0.58 10.79 -24.76
C PHE A 528 -0.67 12.32 -24.68
N LEU A 529 -0.73 12.89 -23.46
CA LEU A 529 -0.67 14.35 -23.27
C LEU A 529 0.64 14.99 -23.76
N ASP A 530 1.74 14.24 -23.70
CA ASP A 530 3.03 14.67 -24.27
C ASP A 530 2.98 14.70 -25.81
N GLU A 531 2.35 13.70 -26.44
CA GLU A 531 2.10 13.68 -27.89
C GLU A 531 1.21 14.85 -28.35
N VAL A 532 0.17 15.15 -27.58
CA VAL A 532 -0.73 16.28 -27.86
C VAL A 532 -0.01 17.61 -27.71
N ALA A 533 0.82 17.78 -26.67
CA ALA A 533 1.64 18.99 -26.49
C ALA A 533 2.62 19.20 -27.63
N GLU A 534 3.30 18.13 -28.06
CA GLU A 534 4.20 18.18 -29.24
C GLU A 534 3.46 18.53 -30.51
N ALA A 535 2.31 17.89 -30.77
CA ALA A 535 1.46 18.15 -31.93
C ALA A 535 0.90 19.58 -31.95
N ALA A 536 0.72 20.20 -30.76
CA ALA A 536 0.34 21.59 -30.58
C ALA A 536 1.54 22.58 -30.66
N GLY A 537 2.78 22.08 -30.75
CA GLY A 537 3.99 22.91 -30.74
C GLY A 537 4.25 23.58 -29.39
N LYS A 538 3.77 22.99 -28.27
CA LYS A 538 3.86 23.53 -26.92
C LYS A 538 4.85 22.73 -26.05
N ASP A 539 5.50 23.43 -25.14
CA ASP A 539 6.25 22.78 -24.05
C ASP A 539 5.33 21.92 -23.19
N PRO A 540 5.69 20.66 -22.87
CA PRO A 540 4.79 19.73 -22.20
C PRO A 540 4.41 20.16 -20.76
N ILE A 541 5.26 20.89 -20.04
CA ILE A 541 4.90 21.47 -18.72
C ILE A 541 3.95 22.65 -18.92
N ALA A 542 4.29 23.57 -19.81
CA ALA A 542 3.48 24.75 -20.11
C ALA A 542 2.07 24.34 -20.58
N PHE A 543 1.97 23.33 -21.43
CA PHE A 543 0.70 22.79 -21.92
C PHE A 543 -0.18 22.26 -20.76
N ARG A 544 0.38 21.49 -19.84
CA ARG A 544 -0.35 20.99 -18.67
C ARG A 544 -0.79 22.12 -17.72
N LEU A 545 0.08 23.10 -17.49
CA LEU A 545 -0.25 24.27 -16.68
C LEU A 545 -1.36 25.13 -17.30
N GLU A 546 -1.40 25.28 -18.63
CA GLU A 546 -2.47 25.93 -19.36
C GLU A 546 -3.82 25.23 -19.11
N LEU A 547 -3.87 23.91 -19.23
CA LEU A 547 -5.06 23.11 -18.98
C LEU A 547 -5.50 23.17 -17.51
N LEU A 548 -4.58 23.13 -16.56
CA LEU A 548 -4.88 23.25 -15.13
C LEU A 548 -5.40 24.65 -14.78
N ASN A 549 -4.82 25.70 -15.38
CA ASN A 549 -5.32 27.07 -15.22
C ASN A 549 -6.76 27.19 -15.80
N ARG A 550 -7.04 26.56 -16.94
CA ARG A 550 -8.40 26.48 -17.49
C ARG A 550 -9.35 25.78 -16.52
N ALA A 551 -8.97 24.62 -15.95
CA ALA A 551 -9.78 23.88 -14.98
C ALA A 551 -10.04 24.70 -13.70
N LYS A 552 -9.11 25.55 -13.30
CA LYS A 552 -9.26 26.44 -12.15
C LYS A 552 -10.23 27.61 -12.42
N GLN A 553 -10.01 28.30 -13.54
CA GLN A 553 -10.76 29.54 -13.83
C GLN A 553 -12.18 29.30 -14.35
N ASN A 554 -12.33 28.29 -15.22
CA ASN A 554 -13.59 27.94 -15.87
C ASN A 554 -13.71 26.42 -15.99
N PRO A 555 -13.94 25.71 -14.87
CA PRO A 555 -14.06 24.27 -14.87
C PRO A 555 -15.19 23.79 -15.76
N VAL A 556 -14.95 22.76 -16.54
CA VAL A 556 -15.95 22.13 -17.41
C VAL A 556 -16.53 20.90 -16.70
N GLY A 557 -17.86 20.75 -16.77
CA GLY A 557 -18.58 19.65 -16.12
C GLY A 557 -18.53 19.71 -14.59
N GLU A 558 -18.90 18.60 -13.96
CA GLU A 558 -18.98 18.47 -12.50
C GLU A 558 -18.08 17.34 -11.99
N ASN A 559 -17.85 17.32 -10.66
CA ASN A 559 -17.15 16.24 -9.95
C ASN A 559 -15.71 15.99 -10.43
N ASN A 560 -14.93 17.04 -10.68
CA ASN A 560 -13.50 16.89 -10.93
C ASN A 560 -12.79 16.43 -9.65
N ASP A 561 -12.05 15.32 -9.70
CA ASP A 561 -11.46 14.65 -8.54
C ASP A 561 -10.17 15.31 -8.02
N TYR A 562 -9.70 16.39 -8.64
CA TYR A 562 -8.40 16.98 -8.33
C TYR A 562 -8.51 18.48 -8.02
N ASP A 563 -7.52 18.97 -7.28
CA ASP A 563 -7.27 20.39 -7.05
C ASP A 563 -6.22 20.88 -8.06
N ALA A 564 -6.62 21.84 -8.90
CA ALA A 564 -5.79 22.33 -9.99
C ALA A 564 -4.56 23.12 -9.50
N ASP A 565 -4.66 23.81 -8.36
CA ASP A 565 -3.54 24.57 -7.78
C ASP A 565 -2.47 23.64 -7.21
N ARG A 566 -2.87 22.61 -6.49
CA ARG A 566 -1.94 21.60 -5.98
C ARG A 566 -1.25 20.83 -7.10
N TYR A 567 -2.00 20.52 -8.16
CA TYR A 567 -1.45 19.83 -9.33
C TYR A 567 -0.47 20.73 -10.10
N ALA A 568 -0.81 21.99 -10.31
CA ALA A 568 0.10 22.97 -10.91
C ALA A 568 1.37 23.16 -10.04
N GLY A 569 1.20 23.22 -8.72
CA GLY A 569 2.31 23.40 -7.77
C GLY A 569 3.40 22.32 -7.89
N VAL A 570 3.05 21.04 -8.08
CA VAL A 570 4.08 20.01 -8.30
C VAL A 570 4.75 20.11 -9.67
N LEU A 571 4.02 20.53 -10.71
CA LEU A 571 4.63 20.78 -12.04
C LEU A 571 5.61 21.96 -12.01
N GLU A 572 5.25 23.04 -11.34
CA GLU A 572 6.13 24.22 -11.19
C GLU A 572 7.37 23.88 -10.34
N LEU A 573 7.20 23.14 -9.25
CA LEU A 573 8.31 22.73 -8.40
C LEU A 573 9.27 21.78 -9.15
N VAL A 574 8.76 20.80 -9.88
CA VAL A 574 9.63 19.88 -10.64
C VAL A 574 10.34 20.60 -11.79
N ARG A 575 9.67 21.56 -12.44
CA ARG A 575 10.27 22.44 -13.46
C ARG A 575 11.47 23.21 -12.91
N GLU A 576 11.30 23.80 -11.73
CA GLU A 576 12.36 24.55 -11.04
C GLU A 576 13.54 23.64 -10.65
N LYS A 577 13.23 22.54 -9.95
CA LYS A 577 14.25 21.66 -9.35
C LYS A 577 15.04 20.86 -10.37
N SER A 578 14.41 20.45 -11.47
CA SER A 578 15.11 19.79 -12.56
C SER A 578 15.90 20.76 -13.46
N GLY A 579 15.70 22.07 -13.34
CA GLY A 579 16.23 23.03 -14.29
C GLY A 579 15.70 22.75 -15.70
N TRP A 580 14.40 22.57 -15.85
CA TRP A 580 13.73 22.23 -17.13
C TRP A 580 14.15 23.21 -18.25
N GLY A 581 14.53 22.66 -19.40
CA GLY A 581 15.05 23.43 -20.56
C GLY A 581 16.53 23.81 -20.45
N LYS A 582 17.26 23.30 -19.42
CA LYS A 582 18.70 23.50 -19.22
C LYS A 582 19.46 22.17 -19.06
N GLU A 583 18.89 21.06 -19.56
CA GLU A 583 19.52 19.74 -19.52
C GLU A 583 20.82 19.70 -20.32
N ALA A 584 21.76 18.83 -19.90
CA ALA A 584 22.97 18.58 -20.66
C ALA A 584 22.64 18.01 -22.04
N SER A 585 23.39 18.42 -23.05
CA SER A 585 23.12 18.11 -24.48
C SER A 585 23.12 16.62 -24.82
N ASN A 586 23.67 15.78 -23.96
CA ASN A 586 23.68 14.30 -24.11
C ASN A 586 22.56 13.61 -23.35
N LEU A 587 21.71 14.34 -22.64
CA LEU A 587 20.57 13.80 -21.90
C LEU A 587 19.26 14.09 -22.61
N HIS A 588 18.36 13.14 -22.54
CA HIS A 588 16.99 13.22 -23.05
C HIS A 588 16.04 13.27 -21.85
N ARG A 589 15.11 14.21 -21.87
CA ARG A 589 14.26 14.55 -20.73
C ARG A 589 12.80 14.32 -21.02
N GLY A 590 12.10 13.67 -20.08
CA GLY A 590 10.66 13.48 -20.12
C GLY A 590 10.01 13.90 -18.81
N VAL A 591 8.77 14.38 -18.88
CA VAL A 591 7.97 14.83 -17.72
C VAL A 591 6.64 14.12 -17.70
N ALA A 592 6.14 13.84 -16.50
CA ALA A 592 4.77 13.44 -16.24
C ALA A 592 4.34 13.92 -14.85
N ALA A 593 3.05 14.10 -14.65
CA ALA A 593 2.49 14.39 -13.34
C ALA A 593 1.14 13.71 -13.18
N TYR A 594 0.83 13.24 -11.98
CA TYR A 594 -0.43 12.52 -11.75
C TYR A 594 -0.99 12.72 -10.35
N TYR A 595 -2.31 12.70 -10.27
CA TYR A 595 -3.07 12.72 -9.03
C TYR A 595 -3.47 11.30 -8.63
N CYS A 596 -3.14 10.90 -7.41
CA CYS A 596 -3.48 9.58 -6.88
C CYS A 596 -3.57 9.62 -5.34
N HIS A 597 -4.63 9.03 -4.75
CA HIS A 597 -4.79 8.94 -3.29
C HIS A 597 -4.68 10.28 -2.56
N ASN A 598 -5.30 11.32 -3.10
CA ASN A 598 -5.33 12.70 -2.59
C ASN A 598 -3.96 13.41 -2.58
N SER A 599 -2.98 12.87 -3.27
CA SER A 599 -1.64 13.46 -3.43
C SER A 599 -1.32 13.69 -4.91
N TYR A 600 -0.39 14.60 -5.14
CA TYR A 600 0.08 15.01 -6.46
C TYR A 600 1.57 14.73 -6.55
N VAL A 601 2.00 14.11 -7.64
CA VAL A 601 3.41 13.83 -7.89
C VAL A 601 3.73 14.19 -9.33
N ALA A 602 4.80 14.97 -9.52
CA ALA A 602 5.40 15.23 -10.82
C ALA A 602 6.82 14.68 -10.85
N ASN A 603 7.17 14.05 -11.98
CA ASN A 603 8.48 13.50 -12.23
C ASN A 603 9.09 14.10 -13.49
N VAL A 604 10.39 14.38 -13.42
CA VAL A 604 11.24 14.61 -14.59
C VAL A 604 12.31 13.52 -14.60
N VAL A 605 12.45 12.83 -15.72
CA VAL A 605 13.44 11.78 -15.94
C VAL A 605 14.47 12.25 -16.95
N ASP A 606 15.76 12.22 -16.57
CA ASP A 606 16.89 12.40 -17.47
C ASP A 606 17.53 11.07 -17.80
N MET A 607 17.68 10.77 -19.08
CA MET A 607 18.28 9.53 -19.54
C MET A 607 19.14 9.74 -20.80
N ALA A 608 19.98 8.75 -21.07
CA ALA A 608 20.74 8.63 -22.31
C ALA A 608 20.68 7.19 -22.86
N ILE A 609 20.98 7.01 -24.14
CA ILE A 609 21.27 5.70 -24.69
C ILE A 609 22.79 5.51 -24.67
N GLU A 610 23.28 4.64 -23.79
CA GLU A 610 24.69 4.33 -23.61
C GLU A 610 24.95 2.89 -24.07
N ASN A 611 25.83 2.70 -25.04
CA ASN A 611 26.12 1.37 -25.61
C ASN A 611 24.86 0.60 -26.08
N GLY A 612 23.90 1.30 -26.66
CA GLY A 612 22.65 0.75 -27.14
C GLY A 612 21.64 0.38 -26.03
N LYS A 613 21.84 0.85 -24.80
CA LYS A 613 20.97 0.58 -23.65
C LYS A 613 20.48 1.87 -23.02
N PRO A 614 19.23 1.95 -22.56
CA PRO A 614 18.74 3.08 -21.80
C PRO A 614 19.43 3.14 -20.42
N VAL A 615 19.98 4.29 -20.06
CA VAL A 615 20.59 4.58 -18.77
C VAL A 615 19.92 5.80 -18.17
N ILE A 616 19.28 5.64 -17.04
CA ILE A 616 18.60 6.72 -16.33
C ILE A 616 19.61 7.41 -15.42
N HIS A 617 19.85 8.70 -15.66
CA HIS A 617 20.80 9.48 -14.88
C HIS A 617 20.16 10.10 -13.66
N ASN A 618 19.07 10.85 -13.84
CA ASN A 618 18.41 11.54 -12.75
C ASN A 618 16.89 11.35 -12.81
N VAL A 619 16.27 11.28 -11.64
CA VAL A 619 14.82 11.41 -11.49
C VAL A 619 14.53 12.48 -10.45
N TYR A 620 13.94 13.58 -10.89
CA TYR A 620 13.48 14.66 -10.01
C TYR A 620 12.02 14.42 -9.67
N ASN A 621 11.69 14.49 -8.38
CA ASN A 621 10.34 14.27 -7.89
C ASN A 621 9.87 15.52 -7.14
N ALA A 622 8.73 16.06 -7.54
CA ALA A 622 8.00 17.06 -6.76
C ALA A 622 6.70 16.41 -6.22
N VAL A 623 6.47 16.52 -4.93
CA VAL A 623 5.42 15.82 -4.23
C VAL A 623 4.62 16.76 -3.34
N ASP A 624 3.30 16.75 -3.49
CA ASP A 624 2.35 17.36 -2.56
C ASP A 624 1.53 16.26 -1.89
N CYS A 625 1.90 15.95 -0.66
CA CYS A 625 1.21 14.98 0.21
C CYS A 625 0.72 15.59 1.53
N GLY A 626 0.56 16.92 1.57
CA GLY A 626 0.27 17.63 2.81
C GLY A 626 1.46 17.63 3.77
N ILE A 627 1.18 17.69 5.07
CA ILE A 627 2.20 17.66 6.13
C ILE A 627 2.99 16.36 6.05
N VAL A 628 4.31 16.45 5.91
CA VAL A 628 5.23 15.32 5.89
C VAL A 628 5.57 14.93 7.32
N VAL A 629 5.03 13.81 7.82
CA VAL A 629 5.20 13.38 9.21
C VAL A 629 6.65 12.99 9.51
N ASN A 630 7.26 12.16 8.66
CA ASN A 630 8.65 11.71 8.77
C ASN A 630 9.38 11.87 7.42
N PRO A 631 10.18 12.90 7.25
CA PRO A 631 10.87 13.17 5.98
C PRO A 631 11.73 12.02 5.46
N ASP A 632 12.55 11.38 6.29
CA ASP A 632 13.39 10.24 5.87
C ASP A 632 12.52 9.07 5.33
N ALA A 633 11.44 8.75 6.03
CA ALA A 633 10.52 7.72 5.60
C ALA A 633 9.79 8.09 4.30
N ALA A 634 9.41 9.35 4.15
CA ALA A 634 8.74 9.86 2.95
C ALA A 634 9.66 9.81 1.73
N ILE A 635 10.91 10.23 1.85
CA ILE A 635 11.92 10.14 0.79
C ILE A 635 12.11 8.68 0.37
N ASN A 636 12.33 7.78 1.33
CA ASN A 636 12.48 6.35 1.06
C ASN A 636 11.28 5.74 0.30
N MET A 637 10.05 6.17 0.64
CA MET A 637 8.83 5.73 -0.06
C MET A 637 8.80 6.18 -1.51
N ILE A 638 9.26 7.41 -1.77
CA ILE A 638 9.28 8.00 -3.12
C ILE A 638 10.37 7.32 -3.95
N GLU A 639 11.59 7.18 -3.42
CA GLU A 639 12.69 6.48 -4.09
C GLU A 639 12.30 5.04 -4.45
N GLY A 640 11.70 4.31 -3.51
CA GLY A 640 11.17 2.97 -3.76
C GLY A 640 10.07 2.95 -4.83
N GLY A 641 9.19 3.96 -4.87
CA GLY A 641 8.16 4.10 -5.91
C GLY A 641 8.73 4.36 -7.29
N VAL A 642 9.77 5.16 -7.38
CA VAL A 642 10.48 5.47 -8.63
C VAL A 642 11.15 4.23 -9.21
N VAL A 643 11.97 3.52 -8.41
CA VAL A 643 12.68 2.31 -8.87
C VAL A 643 11.69 1.21 -9.28
N ASP A 644 10.65 1.00 -8.49
CA ASP A 644 9.59 0.01 -8.74
C ASP A 644 8.82 0.34 -10.03
N GLY A 645 8.42 1.60 -10.22
CA GLY A 645 7.70 2.05 -11.42
C GLY A 645 8.54 1.87 -12.68
N ILE A 646 9.79 2.31 -12.66
CA ILE A 646 10.73 2.12 -13.78
C ILE A 646 10.88 0.63 -14.09
N GLY A 647 11.07 -0.21 -13.07
CA GLY A 647 11.23 -1.64 -13.22
C GLY A 647 10.05 -2.30 -13.93
N HIS A 648 8.84 -1.98 -13.52
CA HIS A 648 7.64 -2.53 -14.13
C HIS A 648 7.38 -2.01 -15.53
N ALA A 649 7.57 -0.72 -15.78
CA ALA A 649 7.39 -0.15 -17.13
C ALA A 649 8.38 -0.71 -18.14
N MET A 650 9.64 -0.92 -17.72
CA MET A 650 10.71 -1.36 -18.60
C MET A 650 10.74 -2.87 -18.83
N TYR A 651 10.50 -3.70 -17.80
CA TYR A 651 10.96 -5.09 -17.82
C TYR A 651 9.90 -6.13 -17.53
N SER A 652 8.89 -5.81 -16.68
CA SER A 652 8.05 -6.84 -16.10
C SER A 652 6.84 -7.19 -16.93
N GLU A 653 6.61 -8.49 -17.12
CA GLU A 653 5.37 -9.02 -17.68
C GLU A 653 5.09 -10.43 -17.15
N LEU A 654 3.82 -10.78 -17.10
CA LEU A 654 3.35 -12.13 -16.87
C LEU A 654 2.49 -12.56 -18.05
N THR A 655 2.82 -13.70 -18.67
CA THR A 655 2.13 -14.26 -19.83
C THR A 655 1.51 -15.61 -19.49
N PHE A 656 0.50 -15.99 -20.26
CA PHE A 656 -0.25 -17.23 -20.07
C PHE A 656 -0.23 -18.09 -21.34
N LYS A 657 -0.15 -19.40 -21.13
CA LYS A 657 -0.32 -20.40 -22.19
C LYS A 657 -1.24 -21.50 -21.65
N ASN A 658 -2.40 -21.67 -22.27
CA ASN A 658 -3.40 -22.63 -21.83
C ASN A 658 -3.78 -22.48 -20.33
N GLY A 659 -3.95 -21.23 -19.87
CA GLY A 659 -4.27 -20.90 -18.48
C GLY A 659 -3.08 -20.97 -17.51
N GLU A 660 -1.91 -21.44 -17.93
CA GLU A 660 -0.73 -21.60 -17.10
C GLU A 660 0.15 -20.33 -17.16
N PRO A 661 0.49 -19.71 -16.01
CA PRO A 661 1.47 -18.63 -15.95
C PRO A 661 2.85 -19.10 -16.40
N GLN A 662 3.49 -18.38 -17.32
CA GLN A 662 4.77 -18.78 -17.90
C GLN A 662 5.96 -18.33 -17.05
N GLN A 663 5.86 -17.21 -16.36
CA GLN A 663 6.88 -16.73 -15.45
C GLN A 663 6.56 -17.21 -14.04
N LYS A 664 7.41 -18.09 -13.49
CA LYS A 664 7.16 -18.77 -12.21
C LYS A 664 8.13 -18.43 -11.10
N ASN A 665 9.29 -17.83 -11.44
CA ASN A 665 10.32 -17.43 -10.49
C ASN A 665 11.16 -16.29 -11.08
N PHE A 666 12.10 -15.75 -10.31
CA PHE A 666 12.98 -14.64 -10.69
C PHE A 666 14.02 -14.96 -11.79
N ASP A 667 14.16 -16.23 -12.19
CA ASP A 667 14.95 -16.64 -13.34
C ASP A 667 14.28 -16.25 -14.67
N ASN A 668 12.95 -16.20 -14.71
CA ASN A 668 12.18 -15.88 -15.92
C ASN A 668 11.16 -14.75 -15.76
N TYR A 669 10.88 -14.26 -14.56
CA TYR A 669 10.18 -13.01 -14.32
C TYR A 669 11.18 -11.87 -14.12
N ARG A 670 11.27 -10.99 -15.12
CA ARG A 670 12.28 -9.94 -15.16
C ARG A 670 11.92 -8.76 -14.25
N LEU A 671 12.76 -8.51 -13.24
CA LEU A 671 12.76 -7.31 -12.42
C LEU A 671 13.93 -6.39 -12.79
N ILE A 672 13.82 -5.10 -12.45
CA ILE A 672 14.95 -4.16 -12.54
C ILE A 672 16.14 -4.66 -11.71
N ARG A 673 17.35 -4.48 -12.24
CA ARG A 673 18.59 -4.79 -11.52
C ARG A 673 19.18 -3.50 -10.94
N HIS A 674 20.00 -3.64 -9.89
CA HIS A 674 20.63 -2.49 -9.25
C HIS A 674 21.41 -1.59 -10.24
N SER A 675 22.07 -2.19 -11.24
CA SER A 675 22.80 -1.46 -12.29
C SER A 675 21.92 -0.71 -13.30
N GLU A 676 20.61 -0.93 -13.27
CA GLU A 676 19.62 -0.32 -14.17
C GLU A 676 18.78 0.75 -13.44
N ALA A 677 18.92 0.81 -12.12
CA ALA A 677 18.28 1.85 -11.31
C ALA A 677 18.83 3.23 -11.66
N PRO A 678 18.05 4.31 -11.46
CA PRO A 678 18.53 5.68 -11.64
C PRO A 678 19.82 5.92 -10.85
N LYS A 679 20.77 6.65 -11.46
CA LYS A 679 22.03 7.03 -10.78
C LYS A 679 21.78 8.01 -9.64
N SER A 680 20.74 8.86 -9.76
CA SER A 680 20.30 9.80 -8.73
C SER A 680 18.78 9.94 -8.71
N ILE A 681 18.21 10.04 -7.51
CA ILE A 681 16.79 10.34 -7.29
C ILE A 681 16.72 11.51 -6.32
N GLU A 682 16.11 12.61 -6.73
CA GLU A 682 15.91 13.80 -5.91
C GLU A 682 14.44 13.95 -5.55
N VAL A 683 14.15 14.33 -4.31
CA VAL A 683 12.79 14.47 -3.78
C VAL A 683 12.59 15.85 -3.19
N HIS A 684 11.55 16.54 -3.65
CA HIS A 684 11.18 17.87 -3.20
C HIS A 684 9.69 17.89 -2.81
N PHE A 685 9.40 18.39 -1.61
CA PHE A 685 8.03 18.50 -1.12
C PHE A 685 7.49 19.91 -1.31
N VAL A 686 6.23 20.01 -1.77
CA VAL A 686 5.46 21.25 -1.71
C VAL A 686 5.14 21.52 -0.24
N LYS A 687 5.53 22.69 0.26
CA LYS A 687 5.24 23.09 1.65
C LYS A 687 3.82 23.64 1.73
N ASN A 688 3.00 23.04 2.57
CA ASN A 688 1.65 23.50 2.90
C ASN A 688 1.23 23.02 4.30
N GLU A 689 0.04 23.42 4.74
CA GLU A 689 -0.53 23.10 6.05
C GLU A 689 -1.73 22.14 5.94
N ILE A 690 -1.84 21.44 4.82
CA ILE A 690 -2.91 20.46 4.57
C ILE A 690 -2.62 19.20 5.38
N ASP A 691 -3.64 18.63 6.00
CA ASP A 691 -3.53 17.33 6.68
C ASP A 691 -2.86 16.30 5.78
N PRO A 692 -2.07 15.36 6.31
CA PRO A 692 -1.35 14.36 5.51
C PRO A 692 -2.29 13.60 4.56
N THR A 693 -1.86 13.45 3.31
CA THR A 693 -2.56 12.67 2.29
C THR A 693 -1.77 11.38 1.98
N GLY A 694 -2.11 10.67 0.88
CA GLY A 694 -1.46 9.41 0.55
C GLY A 694 -0.01 9.59 0.08
N LEU A 695 0.89 8.65 0.39
CA LEU A 695 2.28 8.69 -0.08
C LEU A 695 2.83 7.33 -0.53
N GLY A 696 2.32 6.21 -0.03
CA GLY A 696 2.85 4.88 -0.35
C GLY A 696 2.71 4.49 -1.83
N GLU A 697 1.67 4.97 -2.49
CA GLU A 697 1.31 4.63 -3.86
C GLU A 697 1.53 5.77 -4.86
N PRO A 698 1.26 7.05 -4.56
CA PRO A 698 1.33 8.15 -5.51
C PRO A 698 2.65 8.32 -6.29
N PRO A 699 3.84 8.03 -5.75
CA PRO A 699 5.10 8.18 -6.48
C PRO A 699 5.30 7.18 -7.62
N PHE A 700 4.58 6.07 -7.59
CA PHE A 700 4.75 4.96 -8.53
C PHE A 700 4.20 5.24 -9.94
N PRO A 701 2.97 5.79 -10.14
CA PRO A 701 2.38 5.94 -11.47
C PRO A 701 3.08 6.94 -12.39
N PRO A 702 3.39 8.19 -11.99
CA PRO A 702 3.84 9.21 -12.95
C PRO A 702 5.26 8.98 -13.48
N VAL A 703 6.15 8.34 -12.71
CA VAL A 703 7.53 8.11 -13.18
C VAL A 703 7.58 7.26 -14.45
N MET A 704 6.65 6.33 -14.61
CA MET A 704 6.56 5.50 -15.80
C MET A 704 6.21 6.30 -17.06
N GLY A 705 5.30 7.29 -16.92
CA GLY A 705 4.98 8.22 -18.00
C GLY A 705 6.14 9.16 -18.36
N ALA A 706 6.83 9.69 -17.34
CA ALA A 706 8.02 10.52 -17.55
C ALA A 706 9.14 9.72 -18.26
N LEU A 707 9.32 8.45 -17.89
CA LEU A 707 10.25 7.55 -18.56
C LEU A 707 9.88 7.30 -20.03
N ALA A 708 8.61 7.02 -20.33
CA ALA A 708 8.13 6.82 -21.70
C ALA A 708 8.42 8.06 -22.58
N ASN A 709 8.19 9.26 -22.03
CA ASN A 709 8.45 10.52 -22.71
C ASN A 709 9.96 10.79 -22.90
N ALA A 710 10.80 10.44 -21.92
CA ALA A 710 12.26 10.53 -22.06
C ALA A 710 12.80 9.53 -23.10
N LEU A 711 12.29 8.30 -23.12
CA LEU A 711 12.61 7.29 -24.13
C LEU A 711 12.25 7.77 -25.53
N TYR A 712 11.08 8.38 -25.70
CA TYR A 712 10.72 8.98 -26.99
C TYR A 712 11.72 10.04 -27.45
N LYS A 713 12.11 10.96 -26.55
CA LYS A 713 13.10 11.98 -26.87
C LYS A 713 14.48 11.39 -27.21
N ALA A 714 14.82 10.24 -26.63
CA ALA A 714 16.08 9.54 -26.87
C ALA A 714 16.10 8.71 -28.16
N THR A 715 14.95 8.13 -28.55
CA THR A 715 14.87 7.15 -29.67
C THR A 715 14.11 7.67 -30.88
N GLY A 716 13.30 8.73 -30.73
CA GLY A 716 12.36 9.20 -31.75
C GLY A 716 11.12 8.31 -31.94
N GLN A 717 10.98 7.26 -31.14
CA GLN A 717 9.88 6.30 -31.20
C GLN A 717 9.00 6.36 -29.96
N ARG A 718 7.68 6.53 -30.11
CA ARG A 718 6.72 6.47 -29.02
C ARG A 718 6.53 5.02 -28.53
N HIS A 719 6.45 4.86 -27.22
CA HIS A 719 6.31 3.56 -26.55
C HIS A 719 4.89 3.36 -26.03
N TYR A 720 4.07 2.66 -26.80
CA TYR A 720 2.65 2.44 -26.50
C TYR A 720 2.39 1.17 -25.67
N HIS A 721 3.33 0.22 -25.68
CA HIS A 721 3.13 -1.10 -25.09
C HIS A 721 4.21 -1.41 -24.05
N GLN A 722 3.79 -1.74 -22.84
CA GLN A 722 4.68 -2.25 -21.80
C GLN A 722 4.91 -3.77 -21.96
N PRO A 723 6.08 -4.29 -21.60
CA PRO A 723 7.27 -3.58 -21.11
C PRO A 723 8.05 -2.93 -22.28
N PHE A 724 8.54 -1.70 -22.04
CA PHE A 724 9.16 -0.88 -23.07
C PHE A 724 10.43 -1.47 -23.68
N ILE A 725 11.17 -2.29 -22.92
CA ILE A 725 12.43 -2.91 -23.40
C ILE A 725 12.25 -3.76 -24.65
N LYS A 726 11.04 -4.24 -24.94
CA LYS A 726 10.75 -5.03 -26.13
C LYS A 726 10.77 -4.21 -27.43
N ASN A 727 10.72 -2.89 -27.29
CA ASN A 727 10.60 -1.95 -28.41
C ASN A 727 11.80 -0.97 -28.48
N ILE A 728 12.91 -1.30 -27.83
CA ILE A 728 14.13 -0.48 -27.78
C ILE A 728 15.28 -1.20 -28.51
#